data_448ac1b9d8aff40c4320da936afcb0c5
#
_entry.id   448ac1b9d8aff40c4320da936afcb0c5
#
_cell.length_a   1.000
_cell.length_b   1.000
_cell.length_c   1.000
_cell.angle_alpha   90.00
_cell.angle_beta   90.00
_cell.angle_gamma   90.00
#
_symmetry.space_group_name_H-M   'P 1'
#
loop_
_entity.id
_entity.type
_entity.pdbx_description
1 polymer ?
#
loop_
_entity_poly.entity_id
_entity_poly.type
_entity_poly.pdbx_seq_one_letter_code
_entity_poly.pdbx_strand_id
1 'polypeptide(L)'
;MMREIDKARIDQILSSLRRGKTGDFVKPHKDVLLLSLIDVYESGNVTENAFELSQKLEQCFERRWREFVPYLEYGNSLIELPYFYLQGDGIWTLVLKDDKANEFQGYQRITRHRIRECVKHGMFSTEFFAFVEDDEIRSYCVSRLKDNLQNLGVSVAKTFARENVRRFAVGGKMKNSFVAYLSTLHSSDANNKGALAESQAREPLFAELQVSHPWAGEMFERLTENPGGHVILSGHAGDGKSTIAIEILRKLHGLSDEAPLPNGLQRIETVESDGVKVTIVKDLSECTPVERSQIFSSLTSNANRYLIISNTGTLLDFFKSHASELGKSSVEIENLVLTALDSTTCRPLELGASFSVFNLAQCDNVDLALKFLTKMVSSAKWEACAACPFAKGCPILANRTVVLRHLDTVLDRIELLYYRAYAYGERLTMRQVGAHFAYMITAGLDCSRVAQLAENSALKPDGAYSFVNRFWGDDGFSVDASSLQMKAIRVFAAQPMNEKFAPTLERRFWESVDKTFDLGVPEVAVESGGMLKKSKRTGDGQVLRRAAFARRNWRRYMYFFYEPPVSDVELSSDFGKFLSSFLGSPMVVRFRSWQRDPKTFSAKVLQTALFAVLQEEFCGYRPIDGGSHAGDLFITLRQKSAAVVQSAQLVLCKVNFSDAFVLRMHGESVQMPTLVGVDDLDGISLTLDLPFLDYMMVRRNGGLSQGLSASYRTRLEKLMSQIVSAKRGRQTDVLQILKKGEDGVLDVVKVRLSEDEKNLEVL
;
A
#
# COMPACT_ATOMS: atom_id res chain seq x y z
N MET A 1 -54.20 -13.57 12.84
CA MET A 1 -54.75 -12.36 13.52
C MET A 1 -53.87 -11.89 14.69
N MET A 2 -53.53 -12.75 15.67
CA MET A 2 -52.62 -12.33 16.76
C MET A 2 -51.24 -11.85 16.27
N ARG A 3 -50.60 -12.59 15.39
CA ARG A 3 -49.27 -12.23 14.81
C ARG A 3 -49.26 -10.96 13.95
N GLU A 4 -50.39 -10.57 13.33
CA GLU A 4 -50.47 -9.30 12.59
C GLU A 4 -50.55 -8.10 13.53
N ILE A 5 -51.14 -8.27 14.71
CA ILE A 5 -51.14 -7.25 15.75
C ILE A 5 -49.73 -7.03 16.29
N ASP A 6 -48.97 -8.09 16.47
CA ASP A 6 -47.59 -8.01 16.96
C ASP A 6 -46.66 -7.35 15.92
N LYS A 7 -46.81 -7.65 14.62
CA LYS A 7 -46.11 -6.97 13.54
C LYS A 7 -46.40 -5.47 13.48
N ALA A 8 -47.69 -5.10 13.59
CA ALA A 8 -48.11 -3.69 13.68
C ALA A 8 -47.55 -2.99 14.92
N ARG A 9 -47.44 -3.71 16.04
CA ARG A 9 -46.85 -3.20 17.27
C ARG A 9 -45.34 -2.96 17.14
N ILE A 10 -44.61 -3.85 16.50
CA ILE A 10 -43.18 -3.66 16.15
C ILE A 10 -43.01 -2.42 15.27
N ASP A 11 -43.81 -2.25 14.22
CA ASP A 11 -43.73 -1.09 13.35
C ASP A 11 -43.98 0.21 14.14
N GLN A 12 -44.93 0.21 15.07
CA GLN A 12 -45.17 1.34 15.94
C GLN A 12 -43.98 1.64 16.84
N ILE A 13 -43.40 0.63 17.47
CA ILE A 13 -42.20 0.78 18.33
C ILE A 13 -41.02 1.32 17.54
N LEU A 14 -40.67 0.69 16.39
CA LEU A 14 -39.51 1.08 15.57
C LEU A 14 -39.67 2.48 14.96
N SER A 15 -40.92 2.91 14.64
CA SER A 15 -41.19 4.26 14.16
C SER A 15 -41.12 5.32 15.28
N SER A 16 -41.41 4.95 16.52
CA SER A 16 -41.39 5.86 17.68
C SER A 16 -40.00 6.08 18.28
N LEU A 17 -38.97 5.32 17.86
CA LEU A 17 -37.61 5.46 18.37
C LEU A 17 -37.08 6.90 18.22
N ARG A 18 -36.63 7.48 19.32
CA ARG A 18 -36.04 8.82 19.38
C ARG A 18 -34.59 8.78 18.83
N ARG A 19 -34.47 8.85 17.51
CA ARG A 19 -33.19 8.87 16.86
C ARG A 19 -32.55 10.25 16.93
N GLY A 20 -31.27 10.32 17.29
CA GLY A 20 -30.52 11.57 17.23
C GLY A 20 -30.47 12.12 15.81
N LYS A 21 -30.33 13.44 15.66
CA LYS A 21 -30.19 14.12 14.36
C LYS A 21 -28.91 14.95 14.32
N THR A 22 -28.33 15.09 13.14
CA THR A 22 -27.27 16.06 12.85
C THR A 22 -27.67 16.78 11.56
N GLY A 23 -28.13 18.03 11.67
CA GLY A 23 -28.85 18.69 10.59
C GLY A 23 -30.11 17.89 10.23
N ASP A 24 -30.27 17.58 8.94
CA ASP A 24 -31.40 16.79 8.43
C ASP A 24 -31.18 15.27 8.53
N PHE A 25 -30.03 14.83 9.01
CA PHE A 25 -29.67 13.40 9.07
C PHE A 25 -30.12 12.73 10.35
N VAL A 26 -30.87 11.65 10.21
CA VAL A 26 -31.28 10.78 11.31
C VAL A 26 -30.18 9.77 11.61
N LYS A 27 -29.71 9.71 12.86
CA LYS A 27 -28.62 8.82 13.27
C LYS A 27 -29.08 7.37 13.39
N PRO A 28 -28.39 6.40 12.74
CA PRO A 28 -28.80 4.98 12.71
C PRO A 28 -28.38 4.18 13.93
N HIS A 29 -27.73 4.80 14.92
CA HIS A 29 -27.07 4.13 16.05
C HIS A 29 -28.01 3.18 16.83
N LYS A 30 -29.27 3.55 17.05
CA LYS A 30 -30.22 2.71 17.80
C LYS A 30 -30.70 1.51 16.98
N ASP A 31 -30.94 1.68 15.68
CA ASP A 31 -31.32 0.58 14.78
C ASP A 31 -30.17 -0.44 14.65
N VAL A 32 -28.92 0.03 14.53
CA VAL A 32 -27.73 -0.84 14.52
C VAL A 32 -27.55 -1.55 15.86
N LEU A 33 -27.79 -0.88 16.99
CA LEU A 33 -27.71 -1.52 18.30
C LEU A 33 -28.76 -2.62 18.45
N LEU A 34 -30.02 -2.36 18.08
CA LEU A 34 -31.10 -3.34 18.17
C LEU A 34 -30.77 -4.59 17.32
N LEU A 35 -30.32 -4.41 16.09
CA LEU A 35 -29.84 -5.55 15.26
C LEU A 35 -28.72 -6.33 15.95
N SER A 36 -27.78 -5.64 16.57
CA SER A 36 -26.63 -6.27 17.22
C SER A 36 -27.02 -7.04 18.48
N LEU A 37 -27.99 -6.54 19.25
CA LEU A 37 -28.53 -7.24 20.42
C LEU A 37 -29.27 -8.51 19.99
N ILE A 38 -30.11 -8.43 18.93
CA ILE A 38 -30.80 -9.60 18.38
C ILE A 38 -29.78 -10.64 17.84
N ASP A 39 -28.74 -10.22 17.12
CA ASP A 39 -27.70 -11.13 16.62
C ASP A 39 -26.99 -11.88 17.75
N VAL A 40 -26.68 -11.18 18.85
CA VAL A 40 -26.02 -11.80 20.02
C VAL A 40 -26.94 -12.81 20.69
N TYR A 41 -28.24 -12.55 20.72
CA TYR A 41 -29.27 -13.50 21.21
C TYR A 41 -29.35 -14.73 20.27
N GLU A 42 -29.52 -14.54 18.97
CA GLU A 42 -29.62 -15.62 17.97
C GLU A 42 -28.35 -16.52 17.95
N SER A 43 -27.19 -15.97 18.23
CA SER A 43 -25.95 -16.74 18.29
C SER A 43 -25.78 -17.59 19.56
N GLY A 44 -26.78 -17.58 20.46
CA GLY A 44 -26.75 -18.32 21.73
C GLY A 44 -25.76 -17.77 22.76
N ASN A 45 -25.20 -16.58 22.52
CA ASN A 45 -24.29 -15.95 23.48
C ASN A 45 -25.02 -15.30 24.66
N VAL A 46 -26.31 -15.06 24.53
CA VAL A 46 -27.22 -14.56 25.55
C VAL A 46 -28.50 -15.40 25.47
N THR A 47 -28.85 -16.07 26.55
CA THR A 47 -30.03 -16.97 26.65
C THR A 47 -31.15 -16.36 27.51
N GLU A 48 -30.86 -15.30 28.23
CA GLU A 48 -31.76 -14.57 29.09
C GLU A 48 -31.82 -13.10 28.66
N ASN A 49 -32.84 -12.37 29.12
CA ASN A 49 -32.99 -10.93 28.86
C ASN A 49 -31.96 -10.10 29.65
N ALA A 50 -30.67 -10.37 29.42
CA ALA A 50 -29.57 -9.72 30.14
C ALA A 50 -28.35 -9.51 29.18
N PHE A 51 -28.26 -8.34 28.58
CA PHE A 51 -27.28 -8.00 27.58
C PHE A 51 -26.16 -7.13 28.19
N GLU A 52 -25.02 -7.73 28.48
CA GLU A 52 -23.85 -7.00 28.95
C GLU A 52 -23.16 -6.24 27.78
N LEU A 53 -22.55 -5.08 28.07
CA LEU A 53 -21.69 -4.38 27.13
C LEU A 53 -20.33 -5.15 26.99
N SER A 54 -20.43 -6.36 26.46
CA SER A 54 -19.32 -7.29 26.25
C SER A 54 -18.54 -7.01 24.97
N GLN A 55 -17.33 -7.54 24.88
CA GLN A 55 -16.54 -7.46 23.65
C GLN A 55 -17.24 -8.08 22.44
N LYS A 56 -18.04 -9.14 22.65
CA LYS A 56 -18.83 -9.78 21.59
C LYS A 56 -19.91 -8.86 21.04
N LEU A 57 -20.64 -8.18 21.93
CA LEU A 57 -21.67 -7.20 21.53
C LEU A 57 -21.02 -6.01 20.78
N GLU A 58 -19.86 -5.53 21.23
CA GLU A 58 -19.12 -4.47 20.53
C GLU A 58 -18.68 -4.90 19.12
N GLN A 59 -18.13 -6.09 18.98
CA GLN A 59 -17.74 -6.64 17.67
C GLN A 59 -18.95 -6.81 16.74
N CYS A 60 -20.10 -7.24 17.28
CA CYS A 60 -21.33 -7.37 16.52
C CYS A 60 -21.85 -6.00 16.07
N PHE A 61 -21.84 -5.01 16.97
CA PHE A 61 -22.22 -3.64 16.65
C PHE A 61 -21.31 -3.01 15.59
N GLU A 62 -20.00 -3.18 15.70
CA GLU A 62 -19.05 -2.69 14.70
C GLU A 62 -19.23 -3.37 13.33
N ARG A 63 -19.53 -4.69 13.30
CA ARG A 63 -19.84 -5.41 12.07
C ARG A 63 -21.07 -4.83 11.40
N ARG A 64 -22.21 -4.69 12.16
CA ARG A 64 -23.47 -4.13 11.64
C ARG A 64 -23.35 -2.65 11.28
N TRP A 65 -22.56 -1.90 12.03
CA TRP A 65 -22.25 -0.51 11.67
C TRP A 65 -21.58 -0.41 10.30
N ARG A 66 -20.57 -1.25 10.04
CA ARG A 66 -19.87 -1.29 8.74
C ARG A 66 -20.77 -1.77 7.60
N GLU A 67 -21.71 -2.65 7.88
CA GLU A 67 -22.66 -3.18 6.90
C GLU A 67 -23.66 -2.13 6.43
N PHE A 68 -24.21 -1.34 7.35
CA PHE A 68 -25.37 -0.47 7.07
C PHE A 68 -25.06 1.03 7.10
N VAL A 69 -23.93 1.46 7.65
CA VAL A 69 -23.60 2.88 7.83
C VAL A 69 -22.35 3.26 7.03
N PRO A 70 -22.49 3.41 5.70
CA PRO A 70 -21.34 3.67 4.82
C PRO A 70 -20.80 5.11 4.90
N TYR A 71 -21.51 6.03 5.59
CA TYR A 71 -21.19 7.46 5.59
C TYR A 71 -20.73 7.97 6.95
N LEU A 72 -19.60 8.68 6.97
CA LEU A 72 -18.97 9.29 8.16
C LEU A 72 -19.82 10.34 8.88
N GLU A 73 -20.77 10.93 8.18
CA GLU A 73 -21.65 11.99 8.71
C GLU A 73 -22.59 11.52 9.80
N TYR A 74 -22.80 10.21 9.93
CA TYR A 74 -23.53 9.63 11.04
C TYR A 74 -22.74 9.60 12.36
N GLY A 75 -21.46 9.98 12.33
CA GLY A 75 -20.57 9.99 13.49
C GLY A 75 -19.82 8.66 13.70
N ASN A 76 -19.08 8.58 14.80
CA ASN A 76 -18.30 7.40 15.14
C ASN A 76 -19.22 6.25 15.60
N SER A 77 -18.79 5.00 15.41
CA SER A 77 -19.43 3.77 15.89
C SER A 77 -19.33 3.64 17.43
N LEU A 78 -19.89 4.59 18.16
CA LEU A 78 -19.84 4.65 19.62
C LEU A 78 -21.06 3.92 20.19
N ILE A 79 -20.90 2.64 20.53
CA ILE A 79 -21.97 1.78 21.05
C ILE A 79 -22.50 2.26 22.41
N GLU A 80 -21.66 2.89 23.22
CA GLU A 80 -22.02 3.38 24.54
C GLU A 80 -23.16 4.39 24.53
N LEU A 81 -23.25 5.21 23.49
CA LEU A 81 -24.31 6.22 23.37
C LEU A 81 -25.69 5.58 23.11
N PRO A 82 -25.90 4.78 22.05
CA PRO A 82 -27.20 4.15 21.85
C PRO A 82 -27.54 3.15 22.97
N TYR A 83 -26.57 2.44 23.54
CA TYR A 83 -26.77 1.53 24.65
C TYR A 83 -27.35 2.25 25.89
N PHE A 84 -26.89 3.46 26.18
CA PHE A 84 -27.42 4.29 27.25
C PHE A 84 -28.76 4.94 26.88
N TYR A 85 -28.83 5.60 25.69
CA TYR A 85 -30.01 6.41 25.34
C TYR A 85 -31.22 5.61 24.86
N LEU A 86 -31.11 4.30 24.66
CA LEU A 86 -32.26 3.44 24.31
C LEU A 86 -33.28 3.37 25.43
N GLN A 87 -32.90 3.63 26.70
CA GLN A 87 -33.82 3.72 27.85
C GLN A 87 -34.92 4.75 27.62
N GLY A 88 -34.63 5.86 26.94
CA GLY A 88 -35.62 6.90 26.67
C GLY A 88 -36.76 6.50 25.73
N ASP A 89 -36.66 5.34 25.08
CA ASP A 89 -37.68 4.82 24.15
C ASP A 89 -38.63 3.83 24.80
N GLY A 90 -38.46 3.51 26.09
CA GLY A 90 -39.36 2.65 26.87
C GLY A 90 -39.20 1.14 26.58
N ILE A 91 -38.34 0.74 25.70
CA ILE A 91 -38.11 -0.67 25.34
C ILE A 91 -36.84 -1.26 25.97
N TRP A 92 -36.08 -0.47 26.71
CA TRP A 92 -34.78 -0.82 27.26
C TRP A 92 -34.57 -0.27 28.65
N THR A 93 -33.97 -1.05 29.54
CA THR A 93 -33.67 -0.66 30.92
C THR A 93 -32.24 -1.08 31.25
N LEU A 94 -31.47 -0.23 31.94
CA LEU A 94 -30.16 -0.57 32.45
C LEU A 94 -30.26 -1.02 33.90
N VAL A 95 -29.72 -2.20 34.20
CA VAL A 95 -29.55 -2.72 35.56
C VAL A 95 -28.18 -2.33 36.07
N LEU A 96 -28.14 -1.57 37.14
CA LEU A 96 -26.90 -1.11 37.74
C LEU A 96 -26.30 -2.17 38.65
N LYS A 97 -25.00 -2.12 38.87
CA LYS A 97 -24.30 -2.91 39.90
C LYS A 97 -24.66 -2.35 41.29
N ASP A 98 -24.66 -3.23 42.29
CA ASP A 98 -24.89 -2.85 43.66
C ASP A 98 -23.95 -1.71 44.09
N ASP A 99 -24.44 -0.73 44.83
CA ASP A 99 -23.73 0.47 45.30
C ASP A 99 -23.32 1.51 44.25
N LYS A 100 -23.61 1.34 42.97
CA LYS A 100 -23.18 2.26 41.90
C LYS A 100 -24.27 3.23 41.39
N ALA A 101 -25.50 3.16 41.94
CA ALA A 101 -26.62 3.97 41.45
C ALA A 101 -26.38 5.48 41.62
N ASN A 102 -25.87 5.91 42.77
CA ASN A 102 -25.59 7.33 43.04
C ASN A 102 -24.41 7.86 42.23
N GLU A 103 -23.41 7.04 42.01
CA GLU A 103 -22.25 7.37 41.21
C GLU A 103 -22.63 7.53 39.73
N PHE A 104 -23.48 6.64 39.21
CA PHE A 104 -23.93 6.68 37.82
C PHE A 104 -24.77 7.91 37.48
N GLN A 105 -25.61 8.37 38.41
CA GLN A 105 -26.43 9.59 38.25
C GLN A 105 -25.61 10.88 38.25
N GLY A 106 -24.44 10.89 38.87
CA GLY A 106 -23.53 12.05 38.97
C GLY A 106 -22.70 12.31 37.70
N TYR A 107 -22.74 11.44 36.70
CA TYR A 107 -21.86 11.58 35.52
C TYR A 107 -22.42 12.56 34.48
N GLN A 108 -21.64 13.58 34.17
CA GLN A 108 -21.93 14.55 33.09
C GLN A 108 -21.70 14.00 31.67
N ARG A 109 -20.89 12.95 31.51
CA ARG A 109 -20.54 12.37 30.22
C ARG A 109 -20.53 10.86 30.25
N ILE A 110 -21.30 10.23 29.36
CA ILE A 110 -21.34 8.78 29.20
C ILE A 110 -20.12 8.31 28.39
N THR A 111 -19.41 7.34 28.95
CA THR A 111 -18.26 6.68 28.29
C THR A 111 -18.39 5.17 28.44
N ARG A 112 -17.76 4.41 27.54
CA ARG A 112 -17.74 2.95 27.57
C ARG A 112 -17.20 2.39 28.89
N HIS A 113 -16.16 3.00 29.42
CA HIS A 113 -15.57 2.62 30.72
C HIS A 113 -16.57 2.76 31.84
N ARG A 114 -17.29 3.87 31.93
CA ARG A 114 -18.30 4.13 32.96
C ARG A 114 -19.50 3.20 32.89
N ILE A 115 -19.96 2.85 31.68
CA ILE A 115 -21.02 1.86 31.52
C ILE A 115 -20.54 0.50 32.05
N ARG A 116 -19.35 0.04 31.68
CA ARG A 116 -18.81 -1.25 32.17
C ARG A 116 -18.57 -1.26 33.69
N GLU A 117 -18.25 -0.11 34.25
CA GLU A 117 -18.03 0.02 35.70
C GLU A 117 -19.32 -0.02 36.49
N CYS A 118 -20.36 0.70 36.06
CA CYS A 118 -21.60 0.92 36.85
C CYS A 118 -22.78 0.05 36.42
N VAL A 119 -22.85 -0.36 35.17
CA VAL A 119 -23.95 -1.14 34.61
C VAL A 119 -23.62 -2.63 34.63
N LYS A 120 -24.51 -3.45 35.18
CA LYS A 120 -24.41 -4.90 35.17
C LYS A 120 -24.79 -5.45 33.79
N HIS A 121 -25.96 -5.09 33.30
CA HIS A 121 -26.46 -5.41 31.97
C HIS A 121 -27.62 -4.46 31.58
N GLY A 122 -27.94 -4.44 30.31
CA GLY A 122 -29.19 -3.87 29.82
C GLY A 122 -30.20 -4.98 29.54
N MET A 123 -31.47 -4.67 29.62
CA MET A 123 -32.58 -5.61 29.34
C MET A 123 -33.67 -4.95 28.51
N PHE A 124 -34.25 -5.71 27.61
CA PHE A 124 -35.46 -5.28 26.92
C PHE A 124 -36.66 -5.25 27.84
N SER A 125 -37.68 -4.44 27.51
CA SER A 125 -38.99 -4.56 28.14
C SER A 125 -39.54 -5.97 27.89
N THR A 126 -40.40 -6.46 28.83
CA THR A 126 -40.99 -7.79 28.72
C THR A 126 -41.73 -7.98 27.39
N GLU A 127 -42.46 -6.92 26.95
CA GLU A 127 -43.15 -6.93 25.64
C GLU A 127 -42.17 -7.10 24.46
N PHE A 128 -41.10 -6.30 24.43
CA PHE A 128 -40.16 -6.36 23.30
C PHE A 128 -39.31 -7.65 23.30
N PHE A 129 -38.96 -8.14 24.48
CA PHE A 129 -38.23 -9.39 24.60
C PHE A 129 -39.04 -10.59 24.11
N ALA A 130 -40.35 -10.64 24.39
CA ALA A 130 -41.25 -11.67 23.84
C ALA A 130 -41.25 -11.69 22.31
N PHE A 131 -41.09 -10.53 21.64
CA PHE A 131 -40.93 -10.47 20.19
C PHE A 131 -39.56 -11.00 19.72
N VAL A 132 -38.52 -10.87 20.55
CA VAL A 132 -37.20 -11.41 20.26
C VAL A 132 -37.15 -12.93 20.46
N GLU A 133 -37.96 -13.49 21.36
CA GLU A 133 -38.05 -14.94 21.61
C GLU A 133 -38.81 -15.68 20.49
N ASP A 134 -39.81 -15.08 19.87
CA ASP A 134 -40.59 -15.69 18.77
C ASP A 134 -39.81 -15.58 17.45
N ASP A 135 -39.47 -16.71 16.83
CA ASP A 135 -38.63 -16.77 15.62
C ASP A 135 -39.22 -16.01 14.43
N GLU A 136 -40.55 -16.09 14.22
CA GLU A 136 -41.21 -15.42 13.10
C GLU A 136 -41.26 -13.89 13.32
N ILE A 137 -41.59 -13.48 14.52
CA ILE A 137 -41.71 -12.06 14.88
C ILE A 137 -40.33 -11.42 14.97
N ARG A 138 -39.34 -12.12 15.48
CA ARG A 138 -37.91 -11.71 15.45
C ARG A 138 -37.42 -11.49 14.03
N SER A 139 -37.65 -12.45 13.12
CA SER A 139 -37.28 -12.34 11.72
C SER A 139 -37.93 -11.13 11.05
N TYR A 140 -39.21 -10.84 11.38
CA TYR A 140 -39.87 -9.65 10.91
C TYR A 140 -39.24 -8.37 11.47
N CYS A 141 -38.95 -8.30 12.76
CA CYS A 141 -38.26 -7.18 13.39
C CYS A 141 -36.90 -6.89 12.74
N VAL A 142 -36.11 -7.94 12.51
CA VAL A 142 -34.80 -7.84 11.83
C VAL A 142 -34.95 -7.29 10.39
N SER A 143 -35.95 -7.79 9.64
CA SER A 143 -36.23 -7.29 8.29
C SER A 143 -36.58 -5.79 8.31
N ARG A 144 -37.47 -5.36 9.22
CA ARG A 144 -37.86 -3.95 9.35
C ARG A 144 -36.72 -3.04 9.75
N LEU A 145 -35.83 -3.49 10.66
CA LEU A 145 -34.64 -2.74 11.05
C LEU A 145 -33.66 -2.59 9.86
N LYS A 146 -33.48 -3.66 9.07
CA LYS A 146 -32.66 -3.61 7.85
C LYS A 146 -33.26 -2.67 6.80
N ASP A 147 -34.57 -2.73 6.57
CA ASP A 147 -35.28 -1.82 5.66
C ASP A 147 -35.14 -0.36 6.10
N ASN A 148 -35.26 -0.08 7.40
CA ASN A 148 -35.05 1.26 7.95
C ASN A 148 -33.64 1.76 7.68
N LEU A 149 -32.63 0.93 7.90
CA LEU A 149 -31.23 1.29 7.67
C LEU A 149 -30.91 1.49 6.17
N GLN A 150 -31.47 0.65 5.30
CA GLN A 150 -31.33 0.80 3.85
C GLN A 150 -32.04 2.06 3.35
N ASN A 151 -33.24 2.36 3.85
CA ASN A 151 -33.98 3.57 3.51
C ASN A 151 -33.31 4.84 4.03
N LEU A 152 -32.65 4.81 5.18
CA LEU A 152 -31.79 5.89 5.65
C LEU A 152 -30.62 6.11 4.69
N GLY A 153 -29.99 5.05 4.21
CA GLY A 153 -28.92 5.13 3.19
C GLY A 153 -29.40 5.73 1.87
N VAL A 154 -30.58 5.32 1.37
CA VAL A 154 -31.19 5.87 0.15
C VAL A 154 -31.65 7.32 0.34
N SER A 155 -32.19 7.67 1.50
CA SER A 155 -32.57 9.05 1.84
C SER A 155 -31.36 9.96 1.86
N VAL A 156 -30.26 9.49 2.43
CA VAL A 156 -28.99 10.23 2.45
C VAL A 156 -28.44 10.41 1.04
N ALA A 157 -28.40 9.38 0.22
CA ALA A 157 -27.96 9.50 -1.16
C ALA A 157 -28.83 10.49 -1.96
N LYS A 158 -30.16 10.49 -1.74
CA LYS A 158 -31.09 11.46 -2.34
C LYS A 158 -30.94 12.87 -1.78
N THR A 159 -30.68 13.01 -0.48
CA THR A 159 -30.46 14.30 0.17
C THR A 159 -29.10 14.86 -0.23
N PHE A 160 -28.06 14.04 -0.32
CA PHE A 160 -26.76 14.42 -0.90
C PHE A 160 -26.89 14.87 -2.34
N ALA A 161 -27.63 14.12 -3.18
CA ALA A 161 -27.89 14.54 -4.54
C ALA A 161 -28.69 15.86 -4.58
N ARG A 162 -29.69 16.04 -3.71
CA ARG A 162 -30.50 17.27 -3.60
C ARG A 162 -29.74 18.42 -2.91
N GLU A 163 -28.97 18.17 -1.88
CA GLU A 163 -28.14 19.19 -1.23
C GLU A 163 -26.94 19.59 -2.09
N ASN A 164 -26.32 18.67 -2.79
CA ASN A 164 -25.33 19.04 -3.81
C ASN A 164 -25.98 19.94 -4.86
N VAL A 165 -27.18 19.62 -5.37
CA VAL A 165 -27.92 20.49 -6.31
C VAL A 165 -28.37 21.78 -5.63
N ARG A 166 -28.80 21.81 -4.35
CA ARG A 166 -29.17 23.03 -3.62
C ARG A 166 -27.97 23.84 -3.15
N ARG A 167 -26.86 23.21 -2.73
CA ARG A 167 -25.60 23.90 -2.44
C ARG A 167 -24.99 24.54 -3.69
N PHE A 168 -25.25 23.99 -4.88
CA PHE A 168 -24.92 24.62 -6.16
C PHE A 168 -25.81 25.84 -6.47
N ALA A 169 -26.99 25.97 -5.85
CA ALA A 169 -27.98 27.02 -6.15
C ALA A 169 -28.04 28.18 -5.14
N VAL A 170 -27.45 28.04 -3.93
CA VAL A 170 -27.51 29.08 -2.90
C VAL A 170 -26.14 29.73 -2.72
N GLY A 171 -26.00 30.88 -3.30
CA GLY A 171 -24.86 31.80 -3.18
C GLY A 171 -23.81 31.60 -4.27
N GLY A 172 -23.86 32.37 -5.33
CA GLY A 172 -23.02 32.59 -6.51
C GLY A 172 -21.52 32.22 -6.51
N LYS A 173 -21.09 31.20 -5.79
CA LYS A 173 -19.71 30.72 -5.71
C LYS A 173 -19.60 29.44 -6.55
N MET A 174 -19.00 29.54 -7.73
CA MET A 174 -18.74 28.39 -8.58
C MET A 174 -17.80 27.41 -7.86
N LYS A 175 -18.29 26.20 -7.60
CA LYS A 175 -17.51 25.11 -7.02
C LYS A 175 -17.12 24.15 -8.13
N ASN A 176 -15.83 23.83 -8.25
CA ASN A 176 -15.37 22.82 -9.17
C ASN A 176 -15.70 21.41 -8.62
N SER A 177 -16.61 20.69 -9.30
CA SER A 177 -17.02 19.32 -8.92
C SER A 177 -15.85 18.34 -8.95
N PHE A 178 -14.90 18.54 -9.84
CA PHE A 178 -13.70 17.69 -9.93
C PHE A 178 -12.81 17.86 -8.68
N VAL A 179 -12.60 19.10 -8.21
CA VAL A 179 -11.88 19.33 -6.95
C VAL A 179 -12.61 18.71 -5.77
N ALA A 180 -13.95 18.80 -5.73
CA ALA A 180 -14.75 18.15 -4.70
C ALA A 180 -14.57 16.62 -4.75
N TYR A 181 -14.56 16.02 -5.94
CA TYR A 181 -14.29 14.60 -6.12
C TYR A 181 -12.88 14.22 -5.65
N LEU A 182 -11.84 14.96 -6.03
CA LEU A 182 -10.46 14.72 -5.55
C LEU A 182 -10.40 14.75 -4.02
N SER A 183 -11.11 15.68 -3.38
CA SER A 183 -11.15 15.78 -1.92
C SER A 183 -11.80 14.54 -1.26
N THR A 184 -12.67 13.82 -1.96
CA THR A 184 -13.24 12.55 -1.45
C THR A 184 -12.24 11.40 -1.51
N LEU A 185 -11.32 11.39 -2.46
CA LEU A 185 -10.36 10.30 -2.62
C LEU A 185 -9.45 10.13 -1.40
N HIS A 186 -8.92 11.22 -0.86
CA HIS A 186 -8.04 11.14 0.32
C HIS A 186 -8.82 10.91 1.62
N SER A 187 -10.05 11.39 1.75
CA SER A 187 -10.90 11.10 2.92
C SER A 187 -11.30 9.63 2.99
N SER A 188 -11.42 8.99 1.84
CA SER A 188 -11.81 7.58 1.69
C SER A 188 -10.73 6.60 2.14
N ASP A 189 -9.46 6.90 1.88
CA ASP A 189 -8.35 6.02 2.30
C ASP A 189 -8.19 6.01 3.82
N ALA A 190 -8.47 7.13 4.47
CA ALA A 190 -8.37 7.27 5.91
C ALA A 190 -9.40 6.42 6.68
N ASN A 191 -10.58 6.15 6.11
CA ASN A 191 -11.73 5.64 6.85
C ASN A 191 -12.41 4.41 6.25
N ASN A 192 -12.07 3.91 5.06
CA ASN A 192 -12.90 2.91 4.40
C ASN A 192 -12.15 1.76 3.75
N LYS A 193 -12.40 0.56 4.26
CA LYS A 193 -11.75 -0.69 3.83
C LYS A 193 -12.45 -1.41 2.67
N GLY A 194 -13.48 -0.88 2.03
CA GLY A 194 -14.14 -1.73 1.04
C GLY A 194 -15.16 -1.14 0.07
N ALA A 195 -15.81 -0.04 0.40
CA ALA A 195 -17.05 0.36 -0.30
C ALA A 195 -16.86 1.18 -1.60
N LEU A 196 -15.66 1.59 -1.96
CA LEU A 196 -15.46 2.67 -2.93
C LEU A 196 -15.39 2.29 -4.41
N ALA A 197 -14.98 1.08 -4.75
CA ALA A 197 -14.82 0.71 -6.17
C ALA A 197 -16.15 0.68 -6.94
N GLU A 198 -17.25 0.32 -6.29
CA GLU A 198 -18.57 0.16 -6.92
C GLU A 198 -19.33 1.48 -7.06
N SER A 199 -19.28 2.33 -6.03
CA SER A 199 -19.85 3.67 -6.11
C SER A 199 -19.06 4.57 -7.07
N GLN A 200 -17.75 4.38 -7.16
CA GLN A 200 -16.86 5.10 -8.08
C GLN A 200 -17.10 4.72 -9.55
N ALA A 201 -17.42 3.47 -9.86
CA ALA A 201 -17.71 3.04 -11.24
C ALA A 201 -18.94 3.74 -11.85
N ARG A 202 -19.84 4.28 -11.02
CA ARG A 202 -21.00 5.09 -11.41
C ARG A 202 -20.73 6.60 -11.39
N GLU A 203 -19.59 7.01 -10.84
CA GLU A 203 -19.21 8.41 -10.77
C GLU A 203 -18.60 8.85 -12.10
N PRO A 204 -19.20 9.81 -12.84
CA PRO A 204 -18.68 10.25 -14.13
C PRO A 204 -17.23 10.73 -14.08
N LEU A 205 -16.80 11.28 -12.91
CA LEU A 205 -15.43 11.79 -12.71
C LEU A 205 -14.41 10.66 -12.47
N PHE A 206 -14.87 9.44 -12.16
CA PHE A 206 -13.99 8.28 -12.08
C PHE A 206 -13.36 7.94 -13.45
N ALA A 207 -14.15 8.02 -14.52
CA ALA A 207 -13.67 7.76 -15.88
C ALA A 207 -12.53 8.72 -16.28
N GLU A 208 -12.58 9.99 -15.82
CA GLU A 208 -11.52 10.97 -16.05
C GLU A 208 -10.16 10.56 -15.48
N LEU A 209 -10.17 9.82 -14.38
CA LEU A 209 -8.95 9.38 -13.69
C LEU A 209 -8.60 7.93 -13.94
N GLN A 210 -9.49 7.15 -14.54
CA GLN A 210 -9.25 5.73 -14.80
C GLN A 210 -8.02 5.55 -15.70
N VAL A 211 -7.07 4.74 -15.23
CA VAL A 211 -5.89 4.32 -16.00
C VAL A 211 -6.07 2.85 -16.36
N SER A 212 -5.98 2.55 -17.63
CA SER A 212 -6.02 1.17 -18.12
C SER A 212 -4.79 0.39 -17.66
N HIS A 213 -5.02 -0.81 -17.14
CA HIS A 213 -3.93 -1.71 -16.77
C HIS A 213 -3.45 -2.49 -18.00
N PRO A 214 -2.14 -2.63 -18.24
CA PRO A 214 -1.62 -3.35 -19.42
C PRO A 214 -2.18 -4.77 -19.58
N TRP A 215 -2.44 -5.45 -18.46
CA TRP A 215 -2.98 -6.80 -18.46
C TRP A 215 -4.45 -6.91 -18.86
N ALA A 216 -5.22 -5.82 -18.87
CA ALA A 216 -6.64 -5.89 -19.24
C ALA A 216 -6.84 -6.35 -20.69
N GLY A 217 -5.96 -5.91 -21.61
CA GLY A 217 -5.93 -6.38 -22.99
C GLY A 217 -5.58 -7.86 -23.09
N GLU A 218 -4.50 -8.29 -22.44
CA GLU A 218 -4.07 -9.70 -22.43
C GLU A 218 -5.12 -10.63 -21.83
N MET A 219 -5.76 -10.22 -20.71
CA MET A 219 -6.85 -10.99 -20.10
C MET A 219 -8.06 -11.11 -21.04
N PHE A 220 -8.41 -10.03 -21.74
CA PHE A 220 -9.50 -10.02 -22.72
C PHE A 220 -9.21 -10.99 -23.88
N GLU A 221 -7.99 -10.97 -24.43
CA GLU A 221 -7.55 -11.89 -25.47
C GLU A 221 -7.65 -13.34 -24.99
N ARG A 222 -7.10 -13.67 -23.81
CA ARG A 222 -7.18 -15.01 -23.22
C ARG A 222 -8.61 -15.51 -23.02
N LEU A 223 -9.54 -14.60 -22.74
CA LEU A 223 -10.96 -14.93 -22.56
C LEU A 223 -11.70 -15.10 -23.89
N THR A 224 -11.26 -14.48 -24.98
CA THR A 224 -12.00 -14.44 -26.26
C THR A 224 -11.36 -15.27 -27.37
N GLU A 225 -10.05 -15.50 -27.35
CA GLU A 225 -9.33 -16.30 -28.35
C GLU A 225 -9.72 -17.78 -28.34
N ASN A 226 -9.45 -18.47 -29.44
CA ASN A 226 -9.69 -19.89 -29.57
C ASN A 226 -8.38 -20.64 -29.99
N PRO A 227 -7.82 -21.58 -29.18
CA PRO A 227 -8.33 -22.03 -27.88
C PRO A 227 -8.05 -21.00 -26.78
N GLY A 228 -9.07 -20.63 -25.99
CA GLY A 228 -8.96 -19.75 -24.84
C GLY A 228 -9.09 -20.52 -23.53
N GLY A 229 -8.84 -19.83 -22.42
CA GLY A 229 -8.90 -20.42 -21.09
C GLY A 229 -9.64 -19.56 -20.08
N HIS A 230 -9.70 -20.05 -18.86
CA HIS A 230 -10.16 -19.27 -17.73
C HIS A 230 -9.07 -18.30 -17.25
N VAL A 231 -9.47 -17.19 -16.70
CA VAL A 231 -8.55 -16.18 -16.13
C VAL A 231 -8.81 -16.02 -14.63
N ILE A 232 -7.74 -16.05 -13.85
CA ILE A 232 -7.75 -15.70 -12.41
C ILE A 232 -7.03 -14.38 -12.25
N LEU A 233 -7.70 -13.40 -11.62
CA LEU A 233 -7.14 -12.12 -11.24
C LEU A 233 -7.09 -12.00 -9.73
N SER A 234 -5.88 -12.09 -9.17
CA SER A 234 -5.63 -11.92 -7.74
C SER A 234 -5.00 -10.56 -7.42
N GLY A 235 -5.05 -10.16 -6.16
CA GLY A 235 -4.46 -8.93 -5.65
C GLY A 235 -5.13 -8.41 -4.39
N HIS A 236 -4.51 -7.40 -3.75
CA HIS A 236 -5.06 -6.80 -2.54
C HIS A 236 -6.26 -5.88 -2.82
N ALA A 237 -6.98 -5.54 -1.75
CA ALA A 237 -8.05 -4.53 -1.84
C ALA A 237 -7.47 -3.17 -2.28
N GLY A 238 -8.05 -2.58 -3.34
CA GLY A 238 -7.58 -1.31 -3.89
C GLY A 238 -6.52 -1.41 -4.99
N ASP A 239 -6.13 -2.61 -5.43
CA ASP A 239 -5.18 -2.81 -6.53
C ASP A 239 -5.76 -2.54 -7.93
N GLY A 240 -7.08 -2.31 -8.03
CA GLY A 240 -7.72 -2.05 -9.31
C GLY A 240 -8.37 -3.27 -9.97
N LYS A 241 -8.54 -4.40 -9.26
CA LYS A 241 -9.20 -5.61 -9.78
C LYS A 241 -10.56 -5.32 -10.42
N SER A 242 -11.43 -4.59 -9.70
CA SER A 242 -12.75 -4.21 -10.22
C SER A 242 -12.66 -3.24 -11.42
N THR A 243 -11.63 -2.39 -11.47
CA THR A 243 -11.38 -1.50 -12.61
C THR A 243 -11.04 -2.29 -13.86
N ILE A 244 -10.17 -3.30 -13.75
CA ILE A 244 -9.83 -4.22 -14.85
C ILE A 244 -11.07 -5.00 -15.29
N ALA A 245 -11.87 -5.51 -14.35
CA ALA A 245 -13.11 -6.20 -14.68
C ALA A 245 -14.10 -5.32 -15.45
N ILE A 246 -14.26 -4.05 -15.06
CA ILE A 246 -15.09 -3.07 -15.78
C ILE A 246 -14.54 -2.82 -17.18
N GLU A 247 -13.24 -2.71 -17.35
CA GLU A 247 -12.60 -2.53 -18.65
C GLU A 247 -12.85 -3.74 -19.58
N ILE A 248 -12.67 -4.96 -19.05
CA ILE A 248 -12.95 -6.19 -19.79
C ILE A 248 -14.45 -6.28 -20.15
N LEU A 249 -15.33 -5.94 -19.21
CA LEU A 249 -16.78 -5.95 -19.45
C LEU A 249 -17.20 -4.97 -20.55
N ARG A 250 -16.60 -3.76 -20.58
CA ARG A 250 -16.83 -2.80 -21.67
C ARG A 250 -16.39 -3.37 -23.02
N LYS A 251 -15.22 -3.97 -23.08
CA LYS A 251 -14.72 -4.62 -24.31
C LYS A 251 -15.63 -5.77 -24.77
N LEU A 252 -16.12 -6.61 -23.85
CA LEU A 252 -17.07 -7.69 -24.16
C LEU A 252 -18.40 -7.16 -24.72
N HIS A 253 -18.84 -5.98 -24.27
CA HIS A 253 -20.03 -5.29 -24.81
C HIS A 253 -19.75 -4.44 -26.05
N GLY A 254 -18.53 -4.38 -26.56
CA GLY A 254 -18.15 -3.50 -27.68
C GLY A 254 -18.26 -2.01 -27.35
N LEU A 255 -18.19 -1.63 -26.10
CA LEU A 255 -18.27 -0.25 -25.62
C LEU A 255 -16.88 0.42 -25.61
N SER A 256 -16.85 1.73 -25.78
CA SER A 256 -15.62 2.52 -25.60
C SER A 256 -15.17 2.52 -24.15
N ASP A 257 -13.87 2.76 -23.91
CA ASP A 257 -13.26 2.76 -22.57
C ASP A 257 -13.89 3.78 -21.60
N GLU A 258 -14.53 4.83 -22.11
CA GLU A 258 -15.17 5.89 -21.33
C GLU A 258 -16.69 5.69 -21.17
N ALA A 259 -17.27 4.75 -21.89
CA ALA A 259 -18.72 4.54 -21.85
C ALA A 259 -19.19 4.06 -20.48
N PRO A 260 -20.26 4.65 -19.91
CA PRO A 260 -20.82 4.17 -18.65
C PRO A 260 -21.43 2.78 -18.83
N LEU A 261 -21.19 1.87 -17.89
CA LEU A 261 -21.89 0.60 -17.84
C LEU A 261 -23.34 0.80 -17.36
N PRO A 262 -24.35 0.30 -18.09
CA PRO A 262 -25.76 0.56 -17.77
C PRO A 262 -26.14 0.11 -16.34
N ASN A 263 -25.64 -1.05 -15.91
CA ASN A 263 -26.01 -1.66 -14.62
C ASN A 263 -24.86 -1.72 -13.59
N GLY A 264 -23.66 -1.19 -13.95
CA GLY A 264 -22.46 -1.42 -13.16
C GLY A 264 -22.02 -2.88 -13.18
N LEU A 265 -20.92 -3.23 -12.51
CA LEU A 265 -20.42 -4.60 -12.42
C LEU A 265 -21.26 -5.41 -11.43
N GLN A 266 -21.94 -6.47 -11.91
CA GLN A 266 -22.72 -7.38 -11.09
C GLN A 266 -21.79 -8.37 -10.37
N ARG A 267 -22.28 -9.02 -9.30
CA ARG A 267 -21.50 -10.01 -8.53
C ARG A 267 -21.05 -11.20 -9.39
N ILE A 268 -21.98 -11.73 -10.21
CA ILE A 268 -21.72 -12.72 -11.26
C ILE A 268 -22.46 -12.23 -12.50
N GLU A 269 -21.74 -12.05 -13.58
CA GLU A 269 -22.29 -11.52 -14.83
C GLU A 269 -21.79 -12.35 -16.01
N THR A 270 -22.70 -12.79 -16.87
CA THR A 270 -22.35 -13.55 -18.06
C THR A 270 -22.69 -12.72 -19.30
N VAL A 271 -21.70 -12.57 -20.17
CA VAL A 271 -21.82 -11.84 -21.44
C VAL A 271 -21.43 -12.78 -22.56
N GLU A 272 -22.16 -12.73 -23.69
CA GLU A 272 -21.81 -13.42 -24.90
C GLU A 272 -21.22 -12.40 -25.90
N SER A 273 -20.00 -12.67 -26.34
CA SER A 273 -19.27 -11.86 -27.31
C SER A 273 -18.67 -12.79 -28.36
N ASP A 274 -18.96 -12.54 -29.66
CA ASP A 274 -18.43 -13.32 -30.78
C ASP A 274 -18.62 -14.85 -30.66
N GLY A 275 -19.76 -15.28 -30.08
CA GLY A 275 -20.09 -16.69 -29.88
C GLY A 275 -19.38 -17.34 -28.68
N VAL A 276 -18.63 -16.56 -27.88
CA VAL A 276 -18.00 -17.01 -26.64
C VAL A 276 -18.76 -16.47 -25.44
N LYS A 277 -19.13 -17.35 -24.51
CA LYS A 277 -19.75 -16.94 -23.24
C LYS A 277 -18.67 -16.73 -22.18
N VAL A 278 -18.59 -15.52 -21.67
CA VAL A 278 -17.65 -15.13 -20.61
C VAL A 278 -18.44 -14.78 -19.36
N THR A 279 -18.12 -15.47 -18.25
CA THR A 279 -18.70 -15.20 -16.92
C THR A 279 -17.68 -14.50 -16.06
N ILE A 280 -18.00 -13.30 -15.59
CA ILE A 280 -17.18 -12.51 -14.68
C ILE A 280 -17.68 -12.73 -13.24
N VAL A 281 -16.84 -13.26 -12.38
CA VAL A 281 -17.06 -13.36 -10.94
C VAL A 281 -16.30 -12.22 -10.28
N LYS A 282 -17.03 -11.19 -9.85
CA LYS A 282 -16.49 -9.91 -9.36
C LYS A 282 -15.60 -10.04 -8.11
N ASP A 283 -16.02 -10.86 -7.18
CA ASP A 283 -15.23 -11.24 -6.00
C ASP A 283 -15.70 -12.61 -5.49
N LEU A 284 -14.80 -13.57 -5.54
CA LEU A 284 -15.11 -14.93 -5.09
C LEU A 284 -15.45 -14.99 -3.58
N SER A 285 -14.98 -14.01 -2.79
CA SER A 285 -15.30 -13.93 -1.37
C SER A 285 -16.76 -13.57 -1.07
N GLU A 286 -17.43 -12.91 -2.02
CA GLU A 286 -18.86 -12.54 -1.92
C GLU A 286 -19.79 -13.70 -2.34
N CYS A 287 -19.25 -14.77 -2.93
CA CYS A 287 -20.02 -15.93 -3.37
C CYS A 287 -20.33 -16.88 -2.20
N THR A 288 -21.55 -17.37 -2.16
CA THR A 288 -21.97 -18.42 -1.21
C THR A 288 -21.27 -19.74 -1.52
N PRO A 289 -21.17 -20.68 -0.55
CA PRO A 289 -20.60 -22.01 -0.80
C PRO A 289 -21.26 -22.76 -1.98
N VAL A 290 -22.58 -22.64 -2.13
CA VAL A 290 -23.33 -23.24 -3.24
C VAL A 290 -22.92 -22.66 -4.57
N GLU A 291 -22.83 -21.33 -4.67
CA GLU A 291 -22.38 -20.65 -5.89
C GLU A 291 -20.94 -21.02 -6.25
N ARG A 292 -20.04 -21.13 -5.28
CA ARG A 292 -18.65 -21.58 -5.50
C ARG A 292 -18.60 -22.98 -6.07
N SER A 293 -19.40 -23.93 -5.55
CA SER A 293 -19.49 -25.29 -6.10
C SER A 293 -20.07 -25.30 -7.51
N GLN A 294 -21.06 -24.46 -7.80
CA GLN A 294 -21.60 -24.32 -9.17
C GLN A 294 -20.57 -23.76 -10.14
N ILE A 295 -19.82 -22.72 -9.73
CA ILE A 295 -18.71 -22.18 -10.52
C ILE A 295 -17.69 -23.27 -10.80
N PHE A 296 -17.25 -24.02 -9.78
CA PHE A 296 -16.26 -25.07 -9.94
C PHE A 296 -16.71 -26.16 -10.91
N SER A 297 -17.94 -26.66 -10.78
CA SER A 297 -18.52 -27.65 -11.70
C SER A 297 -18.61 -27.14 -13.14
N SER A 298 -18.87 -25.84 -13.29
CA SER A 298 -18.96 -25.21 -14.62
C SER A 298 -17.60 -24.99 -15.30
N LEU A 299 -16.53 -24.82 -14.51
CA LEU A 299 -15.15 -24.71 -15.03
C LEU A 299 -14.71 -25.96 -15.78
N THR A 300 -15.10 -27.13 -15.29
CA THR A 300 -14.73 -28.42 -15.88
C THR A 300 -15.54 -28.76 -17.17
N SER A 301 -16.67 -28.11 -17.37
CA SER A 301 -17.55 -28.37 -18.54
C SER A 301 -17.15 -27.65 -19.82
N ASN A 302 -16.21 -26.69 -19.76
CA ASN A 302 -15.73 -25.85 -20.87
C ASN A 302 -16.84 -25.12 -21.65
N ALA A 303 -18.08 -25.04 -21.13
CA ALA A 303 -19.19 -24.37 -21.78
C ALA A 303 -19.08 -22.85 -21.75
N ASN A 304 -18.49 -22.32 -20.69
CA ASN A 304 -18.29 -20.88 -20.47
C ASN A 304 -16.84 -20.64 -20.04
N ARG A 305 -16.32 -19.48 -20.37
CA ARG A 305 -15.03 -18.98 -19.85
C ARG A 305 -15.26 -18.10 -18.65
N TYR A 306 -14.34 -18.12 -17.71
CA TYR A 306 -14.49 -17.42 -16.45
C TYR A 306 -13.35 -16.41 -16.24
N LEU A 307 -13.71 -15.20 -15.86
CA LEU A 307 -12.81 -14.27 -15.17
C LEU A 307 -13.13 -14.34 -13.67
N ILE A 308 -12.27 -14.98 -12.90
CA ILE A 308 -12.43 -15.14 -11.44
C ILE A 308 -11.57 -14.11 -10.74
N ILE A 309 -12.21 -13.19 -10.01
CA ILE A 309 -11.50 -12.22 -9.20
C ILE A 309 -11.54 -12.67 -7.75
N SER A 310 -10.35 -12.73 -7.12
CA SER A 310 -10.22 -13.21 -5.74
C SER A 310 -9.01 -12.60 -5.04
N ASN A 311 -9.01 -12.68 -3.72
CA ASN A 311 -7.79 -12.59 -2.93
C ASN A 311 -7.17 -13.99 -2.76
N THR A 312 -5.90 -14.05 -2.37
CA THR A 312 -5.14 -15.30 -2.26
C THR A 312 -5.79 -16.31 -1.31
N GLY A 313 -6.25 -15.87 -0.12
CA GLY A 313 -6.85 -16.76 0.87
C GLY A 313 -8.12 -17.41 0.36
N THR A 314 -9.05 -16.63 -0.19
CA THR A 314 -10.31 -17.14 -0.75
C THR A 314 -10.06 -18.04 -1.95
N LEU A 315 -9.06 -17.75 -2.78
CA LEU A 315 -8.70 -18.60 -3.92
C LEU A 315 -8.17 -19.96 -3.46
N LEU A 316 -7.31 -19.97 -2.44
CA LEU A 316 -6.83 -21.22 -1.84
C LEU A 316 -7.97 -22.04 -1.24
N ASP A 317 -8.86 -21.42 -0.48
CA ASP A 317 -10.02 -22.09 0.11
C ASP A 317 -10.95 -22.66 -0.96
N PHE A 318 -11.14 -21.95 -2.07
CA PHE A 318 -11.94 -22.40 -3.20
C PHE A 318 -11.40 -23.70 -3.80
N PHE A 319 -10.11 -23.78 -4.12
CA PHE A 319 -9.54 -25.00 -4.69
C PHE A 319 -9.39 -26.12 -3.65
N LYS A 320 -9.04 -25.82 -2.40
CA LYS A 320 -8.92 -26.82 -1.33
C LYS A 320 -10.25 -27.47 -0.98
N SER A 321 -11.36 -26.74 -1.05
CA SER A 321 -12.70 -27.31 -0.82
C SER A 321 -13.12 -28.35 -1.87
N HIS A 322 -12.48 -28.35 -3.05
CA HIS A 322 -12.70 -29.32 -4.13
C HIS A 322 -11.52 -30.29 -4.34
N ALA A 323 -10.68 -30.45 -3.32
CA ALA A 323 -9.47 -31.29 -3.39
C ALA A 323 -9.75 -32.74 -3.80
N SER A 324 -10.85 -33.32 -3.30
CA SER A 324 -11.29 -34.68 -3.64
C SER A 324 -11.66 -34.83 -5.13
N GLU A 325 -12.31 -33.83 -5.71
CA GLU A 325 -12.69 -33.81 -7.12
C GLU A 325 -11.46 -33.60 -8.03
N LEU A 326 -10.47 -32.85 -7.54
CA LEU A 326 -9.20 -32.63 -8.23
C LEU A 326 -8.22 -33.79 -8.11
N GLY A 327 -8.48 -34.76 -7.22
CA GLY A 327 -7.58 -35.92 -6.95
C GLY A 327 -6.21 -35.47 -6.41
N LYS A 328 -6.14 -34.32 -5.72
CA LYS A 328 -4.90 -33.75 -5.18
C LYS A 328 -5.01 -33.48 -3.68
N SER A 329 -3.89 -33.53 -2.98
CA SER A 329 -3.84 -33.14 -1.57
C SER A 329 -3.94 -31.60 -1.42
N SER A 330 -4.43 -31.14 -0.27
CA SER A 330 -4.50 -29.71 0.05
C SER A 330 -3.13 -29.01 -0.03
N VAL A 331 -2.05 -29.71 0.30
CA VAL A 331 -0.68 -29.18 0.24
C VAL A 331 -0.22 -29.02 -1.21
N GLU A 332 -0.52 -29.99 -2.08
CA GLU A 332 -0.19 -29.89 -3.51
C GLU A 332 -0.95 -28.73 -4.17
N ILE A 333 -2.24 -28.58 -3.87
CA ILE A 333 -3.06 -27.46 -4.36
C ILE A 333 -2.47 -26.13 -3.90
N GLU A 334 -2.12 -26.02 -2.61
CA GLU A 334 -1.51 -24.80 -2.06
C GLU A 334 -0.21 -24.46 -2.78
N ASN A 335 0.69 -25.42 -2.97
CA ASN A 335 1.95 -25.21 -3.67
C ASN A 335 1.74 -24.77 -5.13
N LEU A 336 0.81 -25.38 -5.86
CA LEU A 336 0.51 -25.01 -7.25
C LEU A 336 -0.05 -23.59 -7.35
N VAL A 337 -1.03 -23.26 -6.52
CA VAL A 337 -1.66 -21.94 -6.51
C VAL A 337 -0.67 -20.86 -6.09
N LEU A 338 0.11 -21.07 -5.02
CA LEU A 338 1.09 -20.09 -4.56
C LEU A 338 2.21 -19.92 -5.58
N THR A 339 2.67 -20.99 -6.23
CA THR A 339 3.68 -20.89 -7.31
C THR A 339 3.17 -20.09 -8.50
N ALA A 340 1.89 -20.26 -8.88
CA ALA A 340 1.29 -19.49 -9.97
C ALA A 340 1.10 -18.00 -9.58
N LEU A 341 0.82 -17.72 -8.30
CA LEU A 341 0.67 -16.36 -7.78
C LEU A 341 2.00 -15.64 -7.50
N ASP A 342 3.10 -16.36 -7.37
CA ASP A 342 4.43 -15.78 -7.11
C ASP A 342 5.12 -15.37 -8.42
N SER A 343 4.45 -14.53 -9.21
CA SER A 343 4.97 -14.02 -10.48
C SER A 343 4.48 -12.61 -10.78
N THR A 344 5.36 -11.85 -11.43
CA THR A 344 5.06 -10.52 -12.00
C THR A 344 4.48 -10.61 -13.42
N THR A 345 4.32 -11.81 -13.95
CA THR A 345 3.73 -12.09 -15.28
C THR A 345 2.60 -13.10 -15.15
N CYS A 346 1.83 -13.24 -16.22
CA CYS A 346 0.85 -14.32 -16.35
C CYS A 346 1.52 -15.69 -16.17
N ARG A 347 0.92 -16.54 -15.34
CA ARG A 347 1.36 -17.94 -15.16
C ARG A 347 0.21 -18.92 -15.42
N PRO A 348 0.49 -20.04 -16.09
CA PRO A 348 -0.50 -21.09 -16.22
C PRO A 348 -0.71 -21.83 -14.89
N LEU A 349 -1.94 -22.26 -14.65
CA LEU A 349 -2.32 -23.10 -13.52
C LEU A 349 -3.30 -24.17 -14.02
N GLU A 350 -2.92 -25.43 -13.83
CA GLU A 350 -3.73 -26.59 -14.21
C GLU A 350 -4.36 -27.25 -12.96
N LEU A 351 -5.62 -26.90 -12.70
CA LEU A 351 -6.40 -27.45 -11.56
C LEU A 351 -7.84 -27.75 -11.99
N GLY A 352 -8.08 -28.94 -12.53
CA GLY A 352 -9.38 -29.35 -13.07
C GLY A 352 -9.78 -28.65 -14.38
N ALA A 353 -9.19 -27.49 -14.64
CA ALA A 353 -9.27 -26.69 -15.85
C ALA A 353 -7.97 -25.91 -16.04
N SER A 354 -7.77 -25.32 -17.22
CA SER A 354 -6.60 -24.47 -17.52
C SER A 354 -6.90 -23.01 -17.21
N PHE A 355 -6.04 -22.40 -16.39
CA PHE A 355 -6.16 -21.01 -15.99
C PHE A 355 -4.93 -20.20 -16.37
N SER A 356 -5.14 -18.97 -16.77
CA SER A 356 -4.13 -17.91 -16.83
C SER A 356 -4.23 -17.06 -15.56
N VAL A 357 -3.20 -17.11 -14.71
CA VAL A 357 -3.19 -16.44 -13.41
C VAL A 357 -2.42 -15.14 -13.47
N PHE A 358 -3.06 -14.06 -13.03
CA PHE A 358 -2.50 -12.71 -12.92
C PHE A 358 -2.57 -12.25 -11.47
N ASN A 359 -1.44 -11.81 -10.90
CA ASN A 359 -1.40 -11.34 -9.52
C ASN A 359 -0.96 -9.89 -9.42
N LEU A 360 -1.91 -8.97 -9.27
CA LEU A 360 -1.63 -7.55 -9.10
C LEU A 360 -0.80 -7.23 -7.84
N ALA A 361 -0.80 -8.12 -6.83
CA ALA A 361 -0.01 -7.90 -5.63
C ALA A 361 1.50 -7.91 -5.90
N GLN A 362 1.94 -8.49 -7.00
CA GLN A 362 3.35 -8.53 -7.42
C GLN A 362 3.76 -7.30 -8.27
N CYS A 363 2.82 -6.48 -8.74
CA CYS A 363 3.11 -5.29 -9.54
C CYS A 363 3.52 -4.11 -8.66
N ASP A 364 4.44 -3.29 -9.13
CA ASP A 364 4.92 -2.11 -8.40
C ASP A 364 3.94 -0.92 -8.45
N ASN A 365 3.04 -0.88 -9.40
CA ASN A 365 2.06 0.20 -9.65
C ASN A 365 2.69 1.58 -10.01
N VAL A 366 3.99 1.68 -10.21
CA VAL A 366 4.67 2.98 -10.40
C VAL A 366 4.22 3.65 -11.69
N ASP A 367 4.28 2.92 -12.82
CA ASP A 367 3.87 3.47 -14.13
C ASP A 367 2.39 3.87 -14.15
N LEU A 368 1.53 3.09 -13.48
CA LEU A 368 0.12 3.43 -13.34
C LEU A 368 -0.09 4.69 -12.49
N ALA A 369 0.72 4.85 -11.43
CA ALA A 369 0.71 6.03 -10.58
C ALA A 369 1.07 7.29 -11.37
N LEU A 370 2.12 7.24 -12.20
CA LEU A 370 2.52 8.37 -13.03
C LEU A 370 1.44 8.76 -14.05
N LYS A 371 0.84 7.78 -14.73
CA LYS A 371 -0.29 8.00 -15.64
C LYS A 371 -1.51 8.59 -14.92
N PHE A 372 -1.78 8.12 -13.70
CA PHE A 372 -2.90 8.64 -12.88
C PHE A 372 -2.67 10.11 -12.49
N LEU A 373 -1.47 10.48 -12.04
CA LEU A 373 -1.15 11.87 -11.74
C LEU A 373 -1.25 12.76 -12.98
N THR A 374 -0.73 12.28 -14.12
CA THR A 374 -0.82 13.01 -15.40
C THR A 374 -2.27 13.29 -15.77
N LYS A 375 -3.15 12.29 -15.73
CA LYS A 375 -4.58 12.48 -15.97
C LYS A 375 -5.21 13.46 -14.98
N MET A 376 -4.87 13.34 -13.70
CA MET A 376 -5.40 14.21 -12.65
C MET A 376 -5.09 15.69 -12.91
N VAL A 377 -3.85 16.04 -13.24
CA VAL A 377 -3.45 17.44 -13.42
C VAL A 377 -3.77 18.01 -14.81
N SER A 378 -3.91 17.14 -15.81
CA SER A 378 -4.18 17.53 -17.21
C SER A 378 -5.67 17.54 -17.58
N SER A 379 -6.56 17.06 -16.69
CA SER A 379 -8.00 17.00 -16.97
C SER A 379 -8.59 18.36 -17.37
N ALA A 380 -9.42 18.39 -18.40
CA ALA A 380 -10.16 19.58 -18.83
C ALA A 380 -11.14 20.11 -17.74
N LYS A 381 -11.47 19.29 -16.73
CA LYS A 381 -12.34 19.70 -15.61
C LYS A 381 -11.74 20.85 -14.77
N TRP A 382 -10.44 21.10 -14.89
CA TRP A 382 -9.79 22.25 -14.26
C TRP A 382 -10.18 23.60 -14.90
N GLU A 383 -10.71 23.63 -16.13
CA GLU A 383 -11.14 24.86 -16.80
C GLU A 383 -12.19 25.63 -15.99
N ALA A 384 -13.03 24.94 -15.23
CA ALA A 384 -13.98 25.55 -14.33
C ALA A 384 -13.32 26.48 -13.26
N CYS A 385 -12.04 26.29 -12.96
CA CYS A 385 -11.30 27.12 -12.04
C CYS A 385 -10.92 28.50 -12.65
N ALA A 386 -10.91 28.67 -13.97
CA ALA A 386 -10.55 29.92 -14.61
C ALA A 386 -11.53 31.07 -14.28
N ALA A 387 -12.81 30.75 -14.11
CA ALA A 387 -13.85 31.71 -13.72
C ALA A 387 -14.06 31.82 -12.19
N CYS A 388 -13.26 31.14 -11.37
CA CYS A 388 -13.40 31.14 -9.93
C CYS A 388 -12.89 32.47 -9.34
N PRO A 389 -13.67 33.18 -8.50
CA PRO A 389 -13.24 34.46 -7.89
C PRO A 389 -12.03 34.30 -6.95
N PHE A 390 -11.76 33.05 -6.48
CA PHE A 390 -10.63 32.74 -5.62
C PHE A 390 -9.43 32.13 -6.39
N ALA A 391 -9.48 32.07 -7.73
CA ALA A 391 -8.41 31.46 -8.54
C ALA A 391 -7.04 32.10 -8.24
N LYS A 392 -7.00 33.41 -8.12
CA LYS A 392 -5.80 34.16 -7.72
C LYS A 392 -5.55 33.93 -6.21
N GLY A 393 -4.58 33.10 -5.87
CA GLY A 393 -4.25 32.74 -4.48
C GLY A 393 -4.87 31.40 -4.02
N CYS A 394 -5.54 30.66 -4.89
CA CYS A 394 -6.02 29.31 -4.57
C CYS A 394 -4.85 28.33 -4.51
N PRO A 395 -4.57 27.71 -3.34
CA PRO A 395 -3.45 26.78 -3.22
C PRO A 395 -3.64 25.50 -4.03
N ILE A 396 -4.89 25.06 -4.24
CA ILE A 396 -5.20 23.87 -5.05
C ILE A 396 -4.82 24.11 -6.51
N LEU A 397 -5.24 25.25 -7.06
CA LEU A 397 -4.93 25.63 -8.44
C LEU A 397 -3.42 25.91 -8.61
N ALA A 398 -2.77 26.50 -7.61
CA ALA A 398 -1.33 26.74 -7.60
C ALA A 398 -0.56 25.40 -7.65
N ASN A 399 -0.89 24.42 -6.81
CA ASN A 399 -0.27 23.10 -6.83
C ASN A 399 -0.43 22.41 -8.19
N ARG A 400 -1.66 22.38 -8.73
CA ARG A 400 -1.93 21.84 -10.06
C ARG A 400 -1.09 22.51 -11.13
N THR A 401 -1.04 23.84 -11.11
CA THR A 401 -0.34 24.62 -12.15
C THR A 401 1.17 24.39 -12.11
N VAL A 402 1.75 24.33 -10.94
CA VAL A 402 3.19 24.09 -10.75
C VAL A 402 3.54 22.67 -11.19
N VAL A 403 2.76 21.64 -10.77
CA VAL A 403 2.99 20.25 -11.19
C VAL A 403 2.86 20.12 -12.71
N LEU A 404 1.86 20.75 -13.32
CA LEU A 404 1.66 20.67 -14.77
C LEU A 404 2.79 21.38 -15.55
N ARG A 405 3.32 22.49 -15.02
CA ARG A 405 4.42 23.24 -15.65
C ARG A 405 5.71 22.43 -15.67
N HIS A 406 5.98 21.66 -14.63
CA HIS A 406 7.19 20.85 -14.47
C HIS A 406 6.88 19.35 -14.50
N LEU A 407 5.90 18.95 -15.33
CA LEU A 407 5.30 17.61 -15.25
C LEU A 407 6.34 16.49 -15.38
N ASP A 408 7.17 16.53 -16.41
CA ASP A 408 8.16 15.47 -16.68
C ASP A 408 9.14 15.33 -15.51
N THR A 409 9.69 16.45 -15.03
CA THR A 409 10.61 16.44 -13.88
C THR A 409 9.94 15.92 -12.62
N VAL A 410 8.70 16.35 -12.33
CA VAL A 410 7.95 15.89 -11.16
C VAL A 410 7.63 14.40 -11.26
N LEU A 411 7.25 13.90 -12.45
CA LEU A 411 6.98 12.49 -12.66
C LEU A 411 8.24 11.64 -12.44
N ASP A 412 9.37 12.03 -12.98
CA ASP A 412 10.66 11.35 -12.77
C ASP A 412 11.04 11.29 -11.28
N ARG A 413 10.81 12.36 -10.53
CA ARG A 413 11.10 12.40 -9.08
C ARG A 413 10.12 11.53 -8.28
N ILE A 414 8.84 11.55 -8.61
CA ILE A 414 7.82 10.70 -7.98
C ILE A 414 8.11 9.23 -8.28
N GLU A 415 8.50 8.89 -9.50
CA GLU A 415 8.89 7.53 -9.86
C GLU A 415 9.99 6.99 -8.94
N LEU A 416 11.06 7.74 -8.75
CA LEU A 416 12.17 7.32 -7.89
C LEU A 416 11.74 7.09 -6.44
N LEU A 417 10.87 7.95 -5.89
CA LEU A 417 10.35 7.81 -4.53
C LEU A 417 9.47 6.56 -4.39
N TYR A 418 8.50 6.38 -5.30
CA TYR A 418 7.58 5.26 -5.25
C TYR A 418 8.28 3.93 -5.53
N TYR A 419 9.17 3.91 -6.52
CA TYR A 419 9.92 2.70 -6.82
C TYR A 419 10.84 2.30 -5.67
N ARG A 420 11.53 3.26 -5.05
CA ARG A 420 12.34 2.98 -3.87
C ARG A 420 11.49 2.41 -2.73
N ALA A 421 10.31 3.00 -2.46
CA ALA A 421 9.41 2.48 -1.45
C ALA A 421 9.03 1.01 -1.75
N TYR A 422 8.62 0.73 -2.99
CA TYR A 422 8.29 -0.62 -3.44
C TYR A 422 9.47 -1.60 -3.27
N ALA A 423 10.65 -1.22 -3.74
CA ALA A 423 11.85 -2.07 -3.67
C ALA A 423 12.27 -2.40 -2.23
N TYR A 424 11.91 -1.55 -1.27
CA TYR A 424 12.12 -1.77 0.17
C TYR A 424 10.92 -2.45 0.86
N GLY A 425 9.99 -3.03 0.10
CA GLY A 425 8.85 -3.80 0.62
C GLY A 425 7.61 -2.98 0.95
N GLU A 426 7.62 -1.68 0.69
CA GLU A 426 6.49 -0.79 0.97
C GLU A 426 5.65 -0.53 -0.29
N ARG A 427 4.96 -1.57 -0.74
CA ARG A 427 4.06 -1.48 -1.88
C ARG A 427 2.80 -0.67 -1.56
N LEU A 428 2.42 0.23 -2.46
CA LEU A 428 1.18 1.01 -2.40
C LEU A 428 0.19 0.52 -3.46
N THR A 429 -1.08 0.37 -3.05
CA THR A 429 -2.17 0.06 -3.97
C THR A 429 -2.59 1.30 -4.76
N MET A 430 -3.25 1.13 -5.91
CA MET A 430 -3.71 2.27 -6.72
C MET A 430 -4.68 3.19 -5.96
N ARG A 431 -5.48 2.65 -5.04
CA ARG A 431 -6.32 3.47 -4.14
C ARG A 431 -5.47 4.36 -3.24
N GLN A 432 -4.41 3.82 -2.64
CA GLN A 432 -3.51 4.57 -1.76
C GLN A 432 -2.71 5.63 -2.53
N VAL A 433 -2.30 5.32 -3.75
CA VAL A 433 -1.68 6.26 -4.69
C VAL A 433 -2.63 7.41 -5.03
N GLY A 434 -3.87 7.08 -5.42
CA GLY A 434 -4.88 8.09 -5.77
C GLY A 434 -5.22 9.02 -4.62
N ALA A 435 -5.37 8.48 -3.41
CA ALA A 435 -5.59 9.26 -2.19
C ALA A 435 -4.40 10.20 -1.89
N HIS A 436 -3.17 9.71 -2.04
CA HIS A 436 -1.97 10.50 -1.82
C HIS A 436 -1.85 11.67 -2.81
N PHE A 437 -2.03 11.41 -4.11
CA PHE A 437 -1.97 12.48 -5.10
C PHE A 437 -3.10 13.49 -4.97
N ALA A 438 -4.31 13.02 -4.68
CA ALA A 438 -5.43 13.91 -4.40
C ALA A 438 -5.14 14.82 -3.20
N TYR A 439 -4.62 14.26 -2.10
CA TYR A 439 -4.19 15.06 -0.95
C TYR A 439 -3.05 16.02 -1.28
N MET A 440 -2.05 15.57 -2.02
CA MET A 440 -0.92 16.38 -2.44
C MET A 440 -1.37 17.61 -3.25
N ILE A 441 -2.29 17.43 -4.22
CA ILE A 441 -2.78 18.52 -5.07
C ILE A 441 -3.77 19.41 -4.34
N THR A 442 -4.72 18.84 -3.61
CA THR A 442 -5.75 19.62 -2.90
C THR A 442 -5.24 20.23 -1.59
N ALA A 443 -4.08 19.80 -1.11
CA ALA A 443 -3.54 20.16 0.20
C ALA A 443 -4.49 19.80 1.36
N GLY A 444 -5.38 18.81 1.16
CA GLY A 444 -6.43 18.43 2.12
C GLY A 444 -7.60 19.44 2.18
N LEU A 445 -7.72 20.32 1.19
CA LEU A 445 -8.76 21.37 1.11
C LEU A 445 -9.77 21.02 0.00
N ASP A 446 -10.97 21.61 0.12
CA ASP A 446 -11.94 21.71 -0.96
C ASP A 446 -12.18 23.21 -1.33
N CYS A 447 -12.91 23.45 -2.41
CA CYS A 447 -13.22 24.81 -2.85
C CYS A 447 -13.96 25.64 -1.78
N SER A 448 -14.81 25.01 -0.96
CA SER A 448 -15.55 25.67 0.11
C SER A 448 -14.60 26.14 1.22
N ARG A 449 -13.68 25.28 1.59
CA ARG A 449 -12.69 25.58 2.63
C ARG A 449 -11.72 26.65 2.18
N VAL A 450 -11.28 26.61 0.91
CA VAL A 450 -10.43 27.69 0.33
C VAL A 450 -11.16 29.01 0.37
N ALA A 451 -12.43 29.09 -0.06
CA ALA A 451 -13.24 30.29 -0.01
C ALA A 451 -13.37 30.83 1.42
N GLN A 452 -13.71 29.96 2.37
CA GLN A 452 -13.86 30.35 3.79
C GLN A 452 -12.54 30.89 4.37
N LEU A 453 -11.41 30.24 4.07
CA LEU A 453 -10.11 30.69 4.56
C LEU A 453 -9.69 32.01 3.92
N ALA A 454 -9.97 32.22 2.63
CA ALA A 454 -9.68 33.46 1.92
C ALA A 454 -10.51 34.64 2.44
N GLU A 455 -11.82 34.44 2.63
CA GLU A 455 -12.74 35.43 3.19
C GLU A 455 -12.35 35.89 4.59
N ASN A 456 -11.86 34.96 5.41
CA ASN A 456 -11.42 35.26 6.77
C ASN A 456 -9.94 35.71 6.86
N SER A 457 -9.27 35.92 5.74
CA SER A 457 -7.82 36.20 5.68
C SER A 457 -6.97 35.22 6.47
N ALA A 458 -7.44 33.96 6.55
CA ALA A 458 -6.85 32.89 7.33
C ALA A 458 -6.05 31.88 6.49
N LEU A 459 -5.84 32.14 5.20
CA LEU A 459 -4.91 31.37 4.39
C LEU A 459 -3.50 31.55 4.94
N LYS A 460 -2.87 30.42 5.24
CA LYS A 460 -1.45 30.43 5.65
C LYS A 460 -0.58 30.86 4.47
N PRO A 461 0.68 31.27 4.72
CA PRO A 461 1.64 31.57 3.66
C PRO A 461 1.78 30.44 2.64
N ASP A 462 2.10 30.76 1.41
CA ASP A 462 2.05 29.85 0.24
C ASP A 462 2.74 28.50 0.43
N GLY A 463 3.85 28.44 1.16
CA GLY A 463 4.56 27.19 1.44
C GLY A 463 3.79 26.16 2.28
N ALA A 464 2.80 26.59 3.08
CA ALA A 464 2.06 25.69 3.95
C ALA A 464 1.14 24.72 3.20
N TYR A 465 0.68 25.10 2.02
CA TYR A 465 -0.19 24.28 1.17
C TYR A 465 0.53 23.69 -0.04
N SER A 466 1.84 23.93 -0.17
CA SER A 466 2.61 23.44 -1.30
C SER A 466 2.57 21.92 -1.39
N PHE A 467 2.35 21.39 -2.61
CA PHE A 467 2.35 19.95 -2.85
C PHE A 467 3.67 19.29 -2.40
N VAL A 468 4.79 20.00 -2.47
CA VAL A 468 6.11 19.55 -2.05
C VAL A 468 6.10 19.14 -0.56
N ASN A 469 5.43 19.91 0.30
CA ASN A 469 5.27 19.60 1.72
C ASN A 469 4.13 18.60 1.95
N ARG A 470 3.02 18.76 1.24
CA ARG A 470 1.87 17.86 1.35
C ARG A 470 2.18 16.43 0.90
N PHE A 471 3.12 16.24 0.00
CA PHE A 471 3.64 14.91 -0.33
C PHE A 471 4.13 14.14 0.92
N TRP A 472 4.69 14.84 1.91
CA TRP A 472 5.19 14.28 3.18
C TRP A 472 4.17 14.36 4.32
N GLY A 473 2.97 14.89 4.07
CA GLY A 473 1.92 15.03 5.07
C GLY A 473 2.14 16.16 6.07
N ASP A 474 2.92 17.17 5.73
CA ASP A 474 3.18 18.32 6.59
C ASP A 474 2.90 19.67 5.89
N ASP A 475 2.96 20.75 6.63
CA ASP A 475 2.79 22.12 6.15
C ASP A 475 4.13 22.89 6.07
N GLY A 476 5.23 22.17 6.09
CA GLY A 476 6.56 22.73 6.14
C GLY A 476 7.02 23.09 7.56
N PHE A 477 6.13 23.14 8.53
CA PHE A 477 6.42 23.48 9.94
C PHE A 477 5.95 22.40 10.92
N SER A 478 4.81 21.78 10.66
CA SER A 478 4.21 20.76 11.51
C SER A 478 3.60 19.64 10.67
N VAL A 479 3.59 18.43 11.22
CA VAL A 479 2.92 17.29 10.62
C VAL A 479 1.41 17.46 10.76
N ASP A 480 0.68 17.25 9.67
CA ASP A 480 -0.77 17.15 9.69
C ASP A 480 -1.15 15.76 10.25
N ALA A 481 -1.65 15.71 11.48
CA ALA A 481 -2.00 14.45 12.14
C ALA A 481 -3.05 13.64 11.36
N SER A 482 -3.95 14.31 10.62
CA SER A 482 -4.95 13.64 9.79
C SER A 482 -4.31 12.93 8.59
N SER A 483 -3.25 13.50 8.04
CA SER A 483 -2.53 12.93 6.89
C SER A 483 -1.82 11.61 7.22
N LEU A 484 -1.41 11.41 8.48
CA LEU A 484 -0.78 10.17 8.94
C LEU A 484 -1.73 8.95 8.91
N GLN A 485 -3.02 9.16 8.69
CA GLN A 485 -3.96 8.06 8.44
C GLN A 485 -3.75 7.43 7.06
N MET A 486 -3.20 8.17 6.10
CA MET A 486 -2.87 7.66 4.77
C MET A 486 -1.59 6.81 4.80
N LYS A 487 -1.68 5.57 4.27
CA LYS A 487 -0.52 4.65 4.24
C LYS A 487 0.66 5.25 3.48
N ALA A 488 0.42 5.88 2.33
CA ALA A 488 1.48 6.48 1.52
C ALA A 488 2.30 7.50 2.33
N ILE A 489 1.63 8.40 3.06
CA ILE A 489 2.31 9.40 3.89
C ILE A 489 3.10 8.74 5.01
N ARG A 490 2.54 7.72 5.70
CA ARG A 490 3.30 6.98 6.72
C ARG A 490 4.56 6.33 6.16
N VAL A 491 4.45 5.72 4.97
CA VAL A 491 5.57 5.08 4.28
C VAL A 491 6.68 6.11 4.00
N PHE A 492 6.34 7.23 3.40
CA PHE A 492 7.35 8.25 3.07
C PHE A 492 7.88 8.99 4.31
N ALA A 493 7.05 9.21 5.34
CA ALA A 493 7.48 9.83 6.58
C ALA A 493 8.41 8.92 7.42
N ALA A 494 8.21 7.60 7.37
CA ALA A 494 9.02 6.63 8.12
C ALA A 494 10.40 6.36 7.48
N GLN A 495 10.59 6.68 6.21
CA GLN A 495 11.85 6.42 5.52
C GLN A 495 12.84 7.57 5.76
N PRO A 496 14.17 7.28 5.88
CA PRO A 496 15.20 8.31 6.12
C PRO A 496 15.49 9.15 4.86
N MET A 497 14.45 9.45 4.10
CA MET A 497 14.51 10.35 2.96
C MET A 497 14.47 11.80 3.44
N ASN A 498 15.14 12.67 2.71
CA ASN A 498 15.24 14.11 2.96
C ASN A 498 15.94 14.54 4.29
N GLU A 499 16.49 13.62 5.07
CA GLU A 499 17.13 13.92 6.36
C GLU A 499 18.66 14.04 6.29
N LYS A 500 19.29 13.18 5.49
CA LYS A 500 20.76 13.15 5.39
C LYS A 500 21.21 13.96 4.18
N PHE A 501 22.06 14.94 4.44
CA PHE A 501 22.61 15.79 3.41
C PHE A 501 24.11 16.04 3.65
N ALA A 502 24.89 16.09 2.57
CA ALA A 502 26.31 16.44 2.69
C ALA A 502 26.44 17.96 2.92
N PRO A 503 27.01 18.41 4.04
CA PRO A 503 27.08 19.84 4.37
C PRO A 503 27.77 20.71 3.30
N THR A 504 28.71 20.16 2.57
CA THR A 504 29.45 20.82 1.48
C THR A 504 28.56 21.10 0.27
N LEU A 505 27.72 20.10 -0.13
CA LEU A 505 26.76 20.23 -1.22
C LEU A 505 25.66 21.24 -0.85
N GLU A 506 25.16 21.15 0.37
CA GLU A 506 24.16 22.06 0.89
C GLU A 506 24.64 23.51 0.85
N ARG A 507 25.90 23.77 1.24
CA ARG A 507 26.51 25.11 1.18
C ARG A 507 26.61 25.62 -0.26
N ARG A 508 27.08 24.80 -1.18
CA ARG A 508 27.25 25.15 -2.59
C ARG A 508 25.91 25.52 -3.24
N PHE A 509 24.87 24.73 -3.01
CA PHE A 509 23.53 25.02 -3.50
C PHE A 509 22.95 26.28 -2.87
N TRP A 510 23.23 26.54 -1.58
CA TRP A 510 22.81 27.77 -0.89
C TRP A 510 23.44 29.02 -1.45
N GLU A 511 24.70 28.95 -1.78
CA GLU A 511 25.46 30.09 -2.33
C GLU A 511 25.04 30.41 -3.76
N SER A 512 24.45 29.44 -4.45
CA SER A 512 24.00 29.56 -5.85
C SER A 512 22.52 29.91 -5.99
N VAL A 513 21.72 29.87 -4.91
CA VAL A 513 20.25 30.11 -4.93
C VAL A 513 19.86 31.43 -5.62
N ASP A 514 20.62 32.50 -5.41
CA ASP A 514 20.31 33.81 -5.99
C ASP A 514 20.55 33.88 -7.52
N LYS A 515 21.17 32.85 -8.13
CA LYS A 515 21.60 32.88 -9.54
C LYS A 515 21.01 31.78 -10.42
N THR A 516 20.53 30.70 -9.84
CA THR A 516 20.18 29.46 -10.58
C THR A 516 18.70 29.08 -10.48
N PHE A 517 17.91 29.76 -9.69
CA PHE A 517 16.53 29.36 -9.41
C PHE A 517 15.49 30.32 -9.97
N ASP A 518 15.24 30.25 -11.25
CA ASP A 518 13.96 30.63 -11.83
C ASP A 518 13.06 29.38 -11.93
N LEU A 519 12.74 28.81 -10.77
CA LEU A 519 11.94 27.57 -10.66
C LEU A 519 10.43 27.84 -10.83
N GLY A 520 10.01 29.08 -11.10
CA GLY A 520 8.59 29.42 -11.13
C GLY A 520 7.86 29.29 -9.77
N VAL A 521 8.60 28.97 -8.69
CA VAL A 521 8.16 28.95 -7.29
C VAL A 521 9.23 29.63 -6.42
N PRO A 522 9.78 30.78 -6.84
CA PRO A 522 11.00 31.33 -6.26
C PRO A 522 10.82 31.89 -4.85
N GLU A 523 9.66 32.40 -4.51
CA GLU A 523 9.47 33.14 -3.27
C GLU A 523 9.67 32.28 -2.02
N VAL A 524 9.16 31.05 -1.98
CA VAL A 524 9.31 30.16 -0.84
C VAL A 524 10.73 29.60 -0.71
N ALA A 525 11.38 29.32 -1.83
CA ALA A 525 12.78 28.89 -1.82
C ALA A 525 13.71 30.04 -1.41
N VAL A 526 13.43 31.25 -1.87
CA VAL A 526 14.16 32.48 -1.51
C VAL A 526 13.93 32.86 -0.05
N GLU A 527 12.71 32.78 0.47
CA GLU A 527 12.41 32.98 1.89
C GLU A 527 13.15 31.97 2.77
N SER A 528 13.15 30.69 2.39
CA SER A 528 13.90 29.64 3.07
C SER A 528 15.39 29.98 3.08
N GLY A 529 15.94 30.50 1.98
CA GLY A 529 17.31 31.01 1.85
C GLY A 529 17.61 32.18 2.77
N GLY A 530 16.73 33.15 2.82
CA GLY A 530 16.84 34.32 3.69
C GLY A 530 16.82 33.98 5.18
N MET A 531 15.97 33.03 5.59
CA MET A 531 15.88 32.54 6.97
C MET A 531 17.17 31.83 7.42
N LEU A 532 17.81 31.05 6.55
CA LEU A 532 19.07 30.39 6.86
C LEU A 532 20.26 31.36 6.94
N LYS A 533 20.30 32.38 6.07
CA LYS A 533 21.30 33.46 6.18
C LYS A 533 21.18 34.18 7.52
N LYS A 534 19.96 34.41 8.02
CA LYS A 534 19.69 35.03 9.33
C LYS A 534 20.04 34.09 10.49
N SER A 535 19.80 32.77 10.38
CA SER A 535 20.05 31.81 11.46
C SER A 535 21.52 31.63 11.80
N LYS A 536 22.43 31.89 10.86
CA LYS A 536 23.89 31.88 11.12
C LYS A 536 24.37 33.01 12.04
N ARG A 537 23.51 34.03 12.26
CA ARG A 537 23.88 35.24 13.01
C ARG A 537 23.29 35.27 14.44
N THR A 538 22.35 34.40 14.77
CA THR A 538 21.65 34.42 16.05
C THR A 538 21.59 33.02 16.66
N GLY A 539 22.06 32.89 17.91
CA GLY A 539 22.00 31.64 18.69
C GLY A 539 20.61 31.32 19.27
N ASP A 540 19.53 31.95 18.79
CA ASP A 540 18.17 31.75 19.28
C ASP A 540 17.60 30.39 18.83
N GLY A 541 17.15 29.58 19.79
CA GLY A 541 16.61 28.25 19.54
C GLY A 541 15.35 28.21 18.66
N GLN A 542 14.52 29.28 18.64
CA GLN A 542 13.39 29.38 17.71
C GLN A 542 13.86 29.63 16.28
N VAL A 543 14.88 30.47 16.10
CA VAL A 543 15.48 30.73 14.79
C VAL A 543 16.16 29.48 14.24
N LEU A 544 16.80 28.67 15.09
CA LEU A 544 17.41 27.39 14.69
C LEU A 544 16.35 26.36 14.24
N ARG A 545 15.20 26.30 14.95
CA ARG A 545 14.08 25.42 14.53
C ARG A 545 13.52 25.88 13.18
N ARG A 546 13.24 27.15 12.99
CA ARG A 546 12.77 27.71 11.71
C ARG A 546 13.77 27.45 10.57
N ALA A 547 15.07 27.55 10.86
CA ALA A 547 16.12 27.23 9.92
C ALA A 547 16.13 25.77 9.49
N ALA A 548 15.86 24.84 10.41
CA ALA A 548 15.77 23.42 10.09
C ALA A 548 14.59 23.13 9.14
N PHE A 549 13.42 23.73 9.37
CA PHE A 549 12.27 23.63 8.46
C PHE A 549 12.57 24.26 7.10
N ALA A 550 13.12 25.47 7.07
CA ALA A 550 13.50 26.13 5.82
C ALA A 550 14.47 25.29 4.99
N ARG A 551 15.45 24.64 5.66
CA ARG A 551 16.41 23.74 5.04
C ARG A 551 15.74 22.50 4.45
N ARG A 552 14.81 21.88 5.19
CA ARG A 552 14.04 20.73 4.71
C ARG A 552 13.16 21.10 3.51
N ASN A 553 12.42 22.19 3.58
CA ASN A 553 11.59 22.69 2.48
C ASN A 553 12.42 22.94 1.24
N TRP A 554 13.55 23.63 1.38
CA TRP A 554 14.44 23.91 0.27
C TRP A 554 14.97 22.62 -0.40
N ARG A 555 15.38 21.60 0.35
CA ARG A 555 15.78 20.29 -0.18
C ARG A 555 14.66 19.63 -1.00
N ARG A 556 13.42 19.72 -0.52
CA ARG A 556 12.25 19.20 -1.21
C ARG A 556 11.98 19.95 -2.52
N TYR A 557 12.07 21.26 -2.52
CA TYR A 557 11.96 22.06 -3.75
C TYR A 557 13.06 21.72 -4.74
N MET A 558 14.30 21.62 -4.30
CA MET A 558 15.42 21.16 -5.12
C MET A 558 15.15 19.78 -5.72
N TYR A 559 14.67 18.88 -4.93
CA TYR A 559 14.36 17.52 -5.38
C TYR A 559 13.34 17.51 -6.51
N PHE A 560 12.24 18.22 -6.36
CA PHE A 560 11.13 18.17 -7.32
C PHE A 560 11.31 19.03 -8.56
N PHE A 561 12.09 20.12 -8.49
CA PHE A 561 12.10 21.11 -9.56
C PHE A 561 13.46 21.38 -10.18
N TYR A 562 14.55 21.04 -9.50
CA TYR A 562 15.86 21.35 -10.09
C TYR A 562 16.15 20.48 -11.30
N GLU A 563 16.40 21.13 -12.42
CA GLU A 563 16.85 20.55 -13.69
C GLU A 563 18.32 20.87 -13.86
N PRO A 564 19.22 19.91 -13.65
CA PRO A 564 20.65 20.16 -13.83
C PRO A 564 20.96 20.40 -15.31
N PRO A 565 21.99 21.20 -15.64
CA PRO A 565 22.54 21.25 -16.99
C PRO A 565 22.90 19.84 -17.48
N VAL A 566 22.85 19.61 -18.80
CA VAL A 566 23.09 18.29 -19.41
C VAL A 566 24.46 17.69 -18.98
N SER A 567 25.46 18.53 -18.71
CA SER A 567 26.77 18.13 -18.18
C SER A 567 26.74 17.58 -16.74
N ASP A 568 25.68 17.85 -15.97
CA ASP A 568 25.57 17.52 -14.54
C ASP A 568 24.59 16.35 -14.27
N VAL A 569 24.12 15.65 -15.30
CA VAL A 569 23.21 14.51 -15.20
C VAL A 569 23.92 13.24 -14.70
N GLU A 570 25.24 13.19 -14.74
CA GLU A 570 25.99 12.05 -14.23
C GLU A 570 25.83 11.86 -12.71
N LEU A 571 25.74 10.61 -12.27
CA LEU A 571 25.65 10.25 -10.86
C LEU A 571 26.87 10.65 -10.02
N SER A 572 28.02 10.87 -10.68
CA SER A 572 29.24 11.44 -10.11
C SER A 572 29.11 12.94 -9.83
N SER A 573 28.15 13.63 -10.47
CA SER A 573 27.88 15.05 -10.31
C SER A 573 27.39 15.40 -8.90
N ASP A 574 27.43 16.65 -8.54
CA ASP A 574 26.92 17.13 -7.26
C ASP A 574 25.42 16.89 -7.13
N PHE A 575 24.68 16.96 -8.23
CA PHE A 575 23.25 16.68 -8.23
C PHE A 575 22.95 15.18 -8.09
N GLY A 576 23.69 14.30 -8.74
CA GLY A 576 23.59 12.85 -8.56
C GLY A 576 23.85 12.42 -7.11
N LYS A 577 24.85 13.03 -6.47
CA LYS A 577 25.12 12.84 -5.03
C LYS A 577 23.97 13.38 -4.15
N PHE A 578 23.40 14.52 -4.53
CA PHE A 578 22.23 15.06 -3.84
C PHE A 578 21.04 14.09 -3.94
N LEU A 579 20.68 13.60 -5.13
CA LEU A 579 19.60 12.64 -5.31
C LEU A 579 19.82 11.38 -4.48
N SER A 580 21.02 10.80 -4.53
CA SER A 580 21.36 9.60 -3.76
C SER A 580 21.22 9.82 -2.26
N SER A 581 21.66 10.98 -1.77
CA SER A 581 21.55 11.37 -0.35
C SER A 581 20.11 11.64 0.06
N PHE A 582 19.36 12.39 -0.75
CA PHE A 582 17.95 12.72 -0.50
C PHE A 582 17.07 11.48 -0.46
N LEU A 583 17.25 10.56 -1.41
CA LEU A 583 16.52 9.30 -1.49
C LEU A 583 17.00 8.26 -0.46
N GLY A 584 18.16 8.48 0.17
CA GLY A 584 18.79 7.49 1.04
C GLY A 584 19.07 6.17 0.31
N SER A 585 19.36 6.25 -1.00
CA SER A 585 19.66 5.11 -1.87
C SER A 585 20.70 5.53 -2.91
N PRO A 586 21.94 5.06 -2.80
CA PRO A 586 22.99 5.37 -3.77
C PRO A 586 22.74 4.76 -5.16
N MET A 587 21.89 3.75 -5.26
CA MET A 587 21.72 2.98 -6.49
C MET A 587 20.39 3.17 -7.21
N VAL A 588 19.35 3.76 -6.59
CA VAL A 588 17.99 3.77 -7.15
C VAL A 588 17.93 4.39 -8.56
N VAL A 589 18.60 5.51 -8.78
CA VAL A 589 18.59 6.19 -10.09
C VAL A 589 19.21 5.29 -11.16
N ARG A 590 20.39 4.73 -10.86
CA ARG A 590 21.11 3.84 -11.79
C ARG A 590 20.37 2.52 -12.01
N PHE A 591 19.77 1.99 -10.96
CA PHE A 591 19.01 0.75 -11.01
C PHE A 591 17.77 0.90 -11.92
N ARG A 592 17.02 2.00 -11.79
CA ARG A 592 15.89 2.29 -12.68
C ARG A 592 16.33 2.54 -14.12
N SER A 593 17.45 3.21 -14.35
CA SER A 593 18.01 3.36 -15.69
C SER A 593 18.31 2.01 -16.35
N TRP A 594 18.90 1.07 -15.61
CA TRP A 594 19.16 -0.28 -16.11
C TRP A 594 17.90 -1.09 -16.42
N GLN A 595 16.85 -0.92 -15.62
CA GLN A 595 15.56 -1.58 -15.88
C GLN A 595 14.86 -1.02 -17.12
N ARG A 596 14.96 0.29 -17.35
CA ARG A 596 14.38 0.95 -18.53
C ARG A 596 15.17 0.63 -19.81
N ASP A 597 16.49 0.67 -19.73
CA ASP A 597 17.38 0.31 -20.83
C ASP A 597 18.54 -0.59 -20.35
N PRO A 598 18.36 -1.92 -20.44
CA PRO A 598 19.38 -2.89 -20.03
C PRO A 598 20.73 -2.73 -20.72
N LYS A 599 20.79 -2.05 -21.86
CA LYS A 599 22.05 -1.78 -22.56
C LYS A 599 22.95 -0.79 -21.81
N THR A 600 22.39 0.02 -20.93
CA THR A 600 23.14 0.95 -20.08
C THR A 600 23.82 0.26 -18.89
N PHE A 601 23.55 -1.02 -18.68
CA PHE A 601 24.14 -1.78 -17.58
C PHE A 601 25.65 -1.96 -17.77
N SER A 602 26.39 -1.66 -16.70
CA SER A 602 27.85 -1.88 -16.65
C SER A 602 28.20 -2.76 -15.46
N ALA A 603 28.56 -4.01 -15.74
CA ALA A 603 29.00 -4.96 -14.73
C ALA A 603 30.18 -4.46 -13.90
N LYS A 604 31.14 -3.73 -14.54
CA LYS A 604 32.35 -3.21 -13.92
C LYS A 604 32.06 -2.35 -12.67
N VAL A 605 30.97 -1.62 -12.68
CA VAL A 605 30.58 -0.76 -11.54
C VAL A 605 30.27 -1.58 -10.28
N LEU A 606 29.67 -2.75 -10.47
CA LEU A 606 29.22 -3.62 -9.37
C LEU A 606 30.25 -4.70 -9.02
N GLN A 607 31.01 -5.17 -9.96
CA GLN A 607 31.85 -6.38 -9.82
C GLN A 607 32.81 -6.29 -8.63
N THR A 608 33.57 -5.19 -8.52
CA THR A 608 34.48 -4.97 -7.40
C THR A 608 33.80 -4.87 -6.07
N ALA A 609 32.63 -4.15 -6.01
CA ALA A 609 31.85 -4.00 -4.77
C ALA A 609 31.25 -5.32 -4.33
N LEU A 610 30.71 -6.09 -5.27
CA LEU A 610 30.11 -7.40 -5.01
C LEU A 610 31.16 -8.39 -4.51
N PHE A 611 32.31 -8.47 -5.20
CA PHE A 611 33.42 -9.31 -4.77
C PHE A 611 33.87 -8.99 -3.35
N ALA A 612 34.04 -7.71 -3.02
CA ALA A 612 34.44 -7.30 -1.68
C ALA A 612 33.45 -7.67 -0.61
N VAL A 613 32.14 -7.53 -0.90
CA VAL A 613 31.07 -7.89 0.05
C VAL A 613 30.96 -9.39 0.21
N LEU A 614 30.99 -10.16 -0.88
CA LEU A 614 30.97 -11.63 -0.80
C LEU A 614 32.19 -12.18 -0.06
N GLN A 615 33.37 -11.63 -0.29
CA GLN A 615 34.58 -12.02 0.43
C GLN A 615 34.44 -11.75 1.96
N GLU A 616 33.95 -10.55 2.33
CA GLU A 616 33.72 -10.20 3.73
C GLU A 616 32.68 -11.11 4.38
N GLU A 617 31.60 -11.46 3.69
CA GLU A 617 30.55 -12.34 4.20
C GLU A 617 31.00 -13.80 4.30
N PHE A 618 31.82 -14.31 3.38
CA PHE A 618 32.20 -15.71 3.32
C PHE A 618 33.44 -16.05 4.14
N CYS A 619 34.42 -15.14 4.26
CA CYS A 619 35.60 -15.36 5.08
C CYS A 619 35.89 -14.30 6.15
N GLY A 620 35.12 -13.20 6.20
CA GLY A 620 35.28 -12.13 7.19
C GLY A 620 36.39 -11.15 6.90
N TYR A 621 37.09 -11.28 5.78
CA TYR A 621 38.16 -10.38 5.36
C TYR A 621 37.76 -9.60 4.11
N ARG A 622 38.17 -8.35 4.02
CA ARG A 622 38.08 -7.56 2.80
C ARG A 622 39.28 -7.87 1.89
N PRO A 623 39.05 -7.94 0.57
CA PRO A 623 40.16 -8.05 -0.37
C PRO A 623 41.09 -6.83 -0.23
N ILE A 624 42.41 -7.08 -0.31
CA ILE A 624 43.41 -6.04 -0.39
C ILE A 624 44.03 -6.14 -1.78
N ASP A 625 44.15 -5.01 -2.46
CA ASP A 625 44.76 -4.96 -3.80
C ASP A 625 46.23 -5.35 -3.72
N GLY A 626 46.69 -6.27 -4.59
CA GLY A 626 48.10 -6.56 -4.83
C GLY A 626 48.65 -7.87 -4.27
N GLY A 627 47.86 -8.76 -3.69
CA GLY A 627 48.31 -10.10 -3.28
C GLY A 627 48.17 -11.17 -4.38
N SER A 628 48.84 -12.31 -4.21
CA SER A 628 48.79 -13.49 -5.11
C SER A 628 47.34 -14.05 -5.24
N HIS A 629 46.43 -13.67 -4.38
CA HIS A 629 45.03 -14.09 -4.30
C HIS A 629 44.04 -12.96 -4.53
N ALA A 630 44.44 -11.90 -5.21
CA ALA A 630 43.65 -10.68 -5.38
C ALA A 630 42.26 -10.89 -6.06
N GLY A 631 42.11 -11.95 -6.87
CA GLY A 631 40.83 -12.30 -7.54
C GLY A 631 40.10 -13.51 -6.95
N ASP A 632 40.67 -14.12 -5.91
CA ASP A 632 40.13 -15.36 -5.34
C ASP A 632 39.06 -15.10 -4.28
N LEU A 633 37.88 -15.64 -4.50
CA LEU A 633 36.78 -15.68 -3.51
C LEU A 633 36.97 -16.92 -2.62
N PHE A 634 37.22 -16.70 -1.35
CA PHE A 634 37.39 -17.77 -0.35
C PHE A 634 36.11 -18.05 0.39
N ILE A 635 35.74 -19.30 0.47
CA ILE A 635 34.68 -19.79 1.34
C ILE A 635 35.32 -20.60 2.46
N THR A 636 35.16 -20.16 3.69
CA THR A 636 35.84 -20.74 4.86
C THR A 636 34.89 -21.27 5.91
N LEU A 637 35.33 -22.26 6.68
CA LEU A 637 34.66 -22.68 7.89
C LEU A 637 34.92 -21.65 8.99
N ARG A 638 33.92 -20.81 9.26
CA ARG A 638 34.01 -19.73 10.25
C ARG A 638 33.10 -19.97 11.44
N GLN A 639 33.62 -19.75 12.65
CA GLN A 639 32.80 -19.76 13.85
C GLN A 639 32.08 -18.41 14.00
N LYS A 640 30.76 -18.39 13.80
CA LYS A 640 29.94 -17.16 13.78
C LYS A 640 29.74 -16.50 15.15
N SER A 641 30.12 -17.16 16.26
CA SER A 641 29.91 -16.67 17.62
C SER A 641 30.98 -15.74 18.16
N ALA A 642 32.10 -15.60 17.45
CA ALA A 642 33.22 -14.80 17.94
C ALA A 642 33.09 -13.32 17.55
N ALA A 643 33.23 -12.42 18.52
CA ALA A 643 33.35 -10.99 18.29
C ALA A 643 34.64 -10.61 17.50
N VAL A 644 35.56 -11.54 17.35
CA VAL A 644 36.86 -11.37 16.70
C VAL A 644 36.94 -12.31 15.50
N VAL A 645 37.39 -11.78 14.37
CA VAL A 645 37.67 -12.60 13.17
C VAL A 645 38.86 -13.53 13.47
N GLN A 646 38.69 -14.82 13.19
CA GLN A 646 39.75 -15.82 13.39
C GLN A 646 40.96 -15.50 12.48
N SER A 647 42.12 -15.50 13.05
CA SER A 647 43.36 -15.20 12.30
C SER A 647 43.74 -16.29 11.28
N ALA A 648 43.25 -17.52 11.47
CA ALA A 648 43.40 -18.64 10.57
C ALA A 648 42.07 -19.37 10.39
N GLN A 649 41.69 -19.71 9.16
CA GLN A 649 40.42 -20.34 8.83
C GLN A 649 40.62 -21.46 7.82
N LEU A 650 39.90 -22.59 8.05
CA LEU A 650 39.91 -23.70 7.08
C LEU A 650 39.17 -23.28 5.80
N VAL A 651 39.81 -23.38 4.66
CA VAL A 651 39.21 -23.11 3.36
C VAL A 651 38.40 -24.31 2.91
N LEU A 652 37.08 -24.11 2.72
CA LEU A 652 36.18 -25.12 2.17
C LEU A 652 36.28 -25.19 0.63
N CYS A 653 36.34 -24.04 0.00
CA CYS A 653 36.67 -23.94 -1.42
C CYS A 653 37.18 -22.53 -1.77
N LYS A 654 37.79 -22.44 -2.92
CA LYS A 654 38.31 -21.20 -3.52
C LYS A 654 37.92 -21.17 -4.98
N VAL A 655 37.43 -20.03 -5.45
CA VAL A 655 37.14 -19.78 -6.88
C VAL A 655 37.64 -18.43 -7.32
N ASN A 656 38.22 -18.34 -8.53
CA ASN A 656 38.51 -17.04 -9.09
C ASN A 656 37.19 -16.38 -9.48
N PHE A 657 36.91 -15.21 -8.88
CA PHE A 657 35.60 -14.57 -9.01
C PHE A 657 35.27 -14.16 -10.44
N SER A 658 36.25 -13.63 -11.16
CA SER A 658 36.06 -13.16 -12.54
C SER A 658 35.87 -14.30 -13.54
N ASP A 659 36.48 -15.46 -13.29
CA ASP A 659 36.37 -16.62 -14.16
C ASP A 659 35.10 -17.46 -13.82
N ALA A 660 34.70 -17.47 -12.57
CA ALA A 660 33.61 -18.29 -12.06
C ALA A 660 32.23 -17.64 -12.23
N PHE A 661 32.15 -16.31 -12.37
CA PHE A 661 30.90 -15.57 -12.39
C PHE A 661 30.85 -14.47 -13.43
N VAL A 662 29.69 -14.30 -14.04
CA VAL A 662 29.35 -13.18 -14.93
C VAL A 662 28.17 -12.39 -14.33
N LEU A 663 28.30 -11.07 -14.33
CA LEU A 663 27.23 -10.13 -13.99
C LEU A 663 26.52 -9.70 -15.28
N ARG A 664 25.22 -9.95 -15.34
CA ARG A 664 24.36 -9.54 -16.47
C ARG A 664 22.96 -9.17 -16.02
N MET A 665 22.24 -8.44 -16.85
CA MET A 665 20.79 -8.26 -16.67
C MET A 665 20.09 -9.56 -17.01
N HIS A 666 19.20 -10.01 -16.13
CA HIS A 666 18.46 -11.26 -16.28
C HIS A 666 17.05 -11.12 -15.70
N GLY A 667 16.07 -11.78 -16.31
CA GLY A 667 14.66 -11.78 -15.93
C GLY A 667 13.76 -11.74 -17.16
N GLU A 668 12.57 -12.36 -17.04
CA GLU A 668 11.61 -12.47 -18.15
C GLU A 668 10.86 -11.15 -18.38
N SER A 669 10.28 -10.55 -17.34
CA SER A 669 9.50 -9.32 -17.45
C SER A 669 10.20 -8.11 -16.87
N VAL A 670 10.88 -8.27 -15.74
CA VAL A 670 11.69 -7.23 -15.09
C VAL A 670 13.12 -7.72 -15.04
N GLN A 671 13.99 -7.07 -15.83
CA GLN A 671 15.40 -7.41 -15.82
C GLN A 671 16.08 -6.82 -14.59
N MET A 672 16.86 -7.66 -13.91
CA MET A 672 17.63 -7.28 -12.72
C MET A 672 19.09 -7.67 -12.88
N PRO A 673 20.04 -6.89 -12.33
CA PRO A 673 21.42 -7.31 -12.24
C PRO A 673 21.49 -8.67 -11.52
N THR A 674 22.10 -9.65 -12.16
CA THR A 674 22.20 -11.01 -11.63
C THR A 674 23.60 -11.53 -11.79
N LEU A 675 24.19 -12.03 -10.71
CA LEU A 675 25.41 -12.80 -10.73
C LEU A 675 25.06 -14.22 -11.18
N VAL A 676 25.67 -14.69 -12.24
CA VAL A 676 25.44 -16.02 -12.83
C VAL A 676 26.75 -16.78 -12.84
N GLY A 677 26.74 -17.99 -12.31
CA GLY A 677 27.89 -18.90 -12.41
C GLY A 677 28.08 -19.38 -13.83
N VAL A 678 29.33 -19.68 -14.14
CA VAL A 678 29.74 -20.25 -15.45
C VAL A 678 30.48 -21.55 -15.23
N ASP A 679 30.59 -22.38 -16.28
CA ASP A 679 31.22 -23.70 -16.26
C ASP A 679 30.72 -24.60 -15.12
N ASP A 680 31.59 -24.99 -14.21
CA ASP A 680 31.27 -25.87 -13.06
C ASP A 680 30.22 -25.27 -12.10
N LEU A 681 29.93 -23.96 -12.22
CA LEU A 681 28.93 -23.25 -11.40
C LEU A 681 27.65 -22.89 -12.17
N ASP A 682 27.47 -23.45 -13.37
CA ASP A 682 26.26 -23.21 -14.15
C ASP A 682 25.01 -23.59 -13.36
N GLY A 683 23.95 -22.82 -13.52
CA GLY A 683 22.72 -22.95 -12.74
C GLY A 683 22.73 -22.29 -11.35
N ILE A 684 23.89 -21.80 -10.89
CA ILE A 684 23.99 -21.02 -9.66
C ILE A 684 23.80 -19.52 -9.99
N SER A 685 22.89 -18.87 -9.31
CA SER A 685 22.65 -17.42 -9.54
C SER A 685 22.28 -16.66 -8.27
N LEU A 686 22.60 -15.37 -8.26
CA LEU A 686 22.20 -14.43 -7.22
C LEU A 686 21.65 -13.16 -7.87
N THR A 687 20.36 -12.92 -7.74
CA THR A 687 19.74 -11.67 -8.17
C THR A 687 20.05 -10.56 -7.18
N LEU A 688 20.49 -9.41 -7.68
CA LEU A 688 20.86 -8.23 -6.90
C LEU A 688 19.74 -7.20 -7.00
N ASP A 689 18.88 -7.18 -5.98
CA ASP A 689 17.82 -6.18 -5.86
C ASP A 689 18.36 -4.85 -5.29
N LEU A 690 17.54 -3.80 -5.38
CA LEU A 690 17.96 -2.45 -5.00
C LEU A 690 18.47 -2.35 -3.54
N PRO A 691 17.79 -2.92 -2.52
CA PRO A 691 18.29 -2.83 -1.15
C PRO A 691 19.66 -3.52 -0.96
N PHE A 692 19.91 -4.63 -1.66
CA PHE A 692 21.21 -5.30 -1.60
C PHE A 692 22.30 -4.49 -2.30
N LEU A 693 21.99 -3.88 -3.44
CA LEU A 693 22.91 -2.98 -4.12
C LEU A 693 23.26 -1.75 -3.29
N ASP A 694 22.27 -1.15 -2.64
CA ASP A 694 22.49 -0.03 -1.71
C ASP A 694 23.39 -0.44 -0.54
N TYR A 695 23.14 -1.62 0.05
CA TYR A 695 24.00 -2.18 1.09
C TYR A 695 25.45 -2.34 0.62
N MET A 696 25.65 -2.93 -0.56
CA MET A 696 26.99 -3.11 -1.14
C MET A 696 27.73 -1.77 -1.31
N MET A 697 27.04 -0.75 -1.81
CA MET A 697 27.66 0.56 -2.06
C MET A 697 27.99 1.28 -0.76
N VAL A 698 27.15 1.18 0.26
CA VAL A 698 27.44 1.72 1.60
C VAL A 698 28.66 1.02 2.21
N ARG A 699 28.73 -0.31 2.12
CA ARG A 699 29.86 -1.10 2.64
C ARG A 699 31.16 -0.78 1.88
N ARG A 700 31.10 -0.68 0.56
CA ARG A 700 32.26 -0.27 -0.27
C ARG A 700 32.84 1.06 0.18
N ASN A 701 31.99 2.03 0.51
CA ASN A 701 32.40 3.37 0.91
C ASN A 701 32.82 3.46 2.40
N GLY A 702 32.99 2.34 3.10
CA GLY A 702 33.38 2.30 4.49
C GLY A 702 32.28 2.65 5.49
N GLY A 703 31.03 2.80 5.00
CA GLY A 703 29.89 3.09 5.87
C GLY A 703 29.57 1.91 6.81
N LEU A 704 29.24 2.22 8.06
CA LEU A 704 28.61 1.28 8.98
C LEU A 704 27.16 1.14 8.53
N SER A 705 26.81 0.04 7.85
CA SER A 705 25.43 -0.27 7.56
C SER A 705 24.78 -0.99 8.74
N GLN A 706 23.47 -0.83 8.90
CA GLN A 706 22.69 -1.79 9.65
C GLN A 706 22.94 -3.16 9.02
N GLY A 707 23.07 -4.22 9.85
CA GLY A 707 23.42 -5.55 9.35
C GLY A 707 22.46 -6.01 8.24
N LEU A 708 22.93 -6.89 7.38
CA LEU A 708 22.12 -7.56 6.35
C LEU A 708 20.84 -8.14 6.98
N SER A 709 19.69 -7.94 6.33
CA SER A 709 18.46 -8.58 6.75
C SER A 709 18.59 -10.11 6.74
N ALA A 710 17.76 -10.79 7.52
CA ALA A 710 17.80 -12.26 7.59
C ALA A 710 17.60 -12.91 6.20
N SER A 711 16.74 -12.33 5.35
CA SER A 711 16.48 -12.83 4.00
C SER A 711 17.72 -12.79 3.11
N TYR A 712 18.52 -11.73 3.18
CA TYR A 712 19.77 -11.65 2.40
C TYR A 712 20.82 -12.61 2.91
N ARG A 713 20.95 -12.78 4.24
CA ARG A 713 21.86 -13.80 4.80
C ARG A 713 21.51 -15.19 4.29
N THR A 714 20.25 -15.56 4.31
CA THR A 714 19.80 -16.87 3.80
C THR A 714 20.12 -17.04 2.32
N ARG A 715 19.96 -15.99 1.49
CA ARG A 715 20.32 -16.03 0.06
C ARG A 715 21.83 -16.18 -0.14
N LEU A 716 22.65 -15.50 0.64
CA LEU A 716 24.11 -15.64 0.59
C LEU A 716 24.60 -16.98 1.12
N GLU A 717 23.98 -17.51 2.19
CA GLU A 717 24.25 -18.87 2.71
C GLU A 717 23.88 -19.95 1.68
N LYS A 718 22.76 -19.76 0.95
CA LYS A 718 22.38 -20.64 -0.16
C LYS A 718 23.42 -20.61 -1.27
N LEU A 719 23.81 -19.39 -1.70
CA LEU A 719 24.87 -19.21 -2.71
C LEU A 719 26.17 -19.91 -2.30
N MET A 720 26.62 -19.67 -1.05
CA MET A 720 27.81 -20.32 -0.48
C MET A 720 27.71 -21.83 -0.52
N SER A 721 26.59 -22.39 -0.06
CA SER A 721 26.36 -23.86 -0.04
C SER A 721 26.36 -24.46 -1.44
N GLN A 722 25.76 -23.77 -2.43
CA GLN A 722 25.74 -24.20 -3.82
C GLN A 722 27.16 -24.23 -4.42
N ILE A 723 27.96 -23.17 -4.20
CA ILE A 723 29.36 -23.11 -4.66
C ILE A 723 30.19 -24.25 -4.04
N VAL A 724 30.08 -24.43 -2.71
CA VAL A 724 30.81 -25.53 -2.02
C VAL A 724 30.39 -26.87 -2.56
N SER A 725 29.09 -27.11 -2.78
CA SER A 725 28.59 -28.38 -3.32
C SER A 725 29.08 -28.65 -4.73
N ALA A 726 29.10 -27.65 -5.60
CA ALA A 726 29.59 -27.77 -6.97
C ALA A 726 31.12 -28.08 -7.03
N LYS A 727 31.88 -27.55 -6.07
CA LYS A 727 33.34 -27.73 -6.01
C LYS A 727 33.83 -28.93 -5.17
N ARG A 728 32.93 -29.66 -4.50
CA ARG A 728 33.24 -30.84 -3.64
C ARG A 728 33.80 -32.05 -4.39
N GLY A 729 33.90 -32.05 -5.70
CA GLY A 729 34.21 -33.24 -6.50
C GLY A 729 35.66 -33.76 -6.44
N ARG A 730 36.58 -33.16 -5.72
CA ARG A 730 37.98 -33.65 -5.56
C ARG A 730 38.34 -33.72 -4.08
N GLN A 731 38.27 -34.90 -3.52
CA GLN A 731 38.93 -35.22 -2.26
C GLN A 731 40.42 -34.99 -2.41
N THR A 732 40.97 -34.04 -1.66
CA THR A 732 42.41 -33.81 -1.59
C THR A 732 42.85 -34.08 -0.15
N ASP A 733 43.91 -34.82 0.04
CA ASP A 733 44.52 -35.05 1.35
C ASP A 733 45.25 -33.84 1.91
N VAL A 734 45.07 -32.67 1.22
CA VAL A 734 45.68 -31.41 1.56
C VAL A 734 44.66 -30.42 2.05
N LEU A 735 44.76 -30.01 3.30
CA LEU A 735 43.97 -28.96 3.90
C LEU A 735 44.55 -27.60 3.49
N GLN A 736 43.68 -26.64 3.23
CA GLN A 736 44.09 -25.26 2.96
C GLN A 736 43.62 -24.37 4.13
N ILE A 737 44.52 -23.59 4.69
CA ILE A 737 44.26 -22.67 5.79
C ILE A 737 44.51 -21.26 5.29
N LEU A 738 43.45 -20.45 5.27
CA LEU A 738 43.53 -19.02 4.99
C LEU A 738 44.06 -18.30 6.22
N LYS A 739 45.17 -17.58 6.08
CA LYS A 739 45.81 -16.80 7.12
C LYS A 739 45.91 -15.32 6.68
N LYS A 740 45.68 -14.40 7.57
CA LYS A 740 45.92 -12.98 7.37
C LYS A 740 47.31 -12.62 7.93
N GLY A 741 48.19 -12.15 7.06
CA GLY A 741 49.52 -11.66 7.42
C GLY A 741 49.47 -10.34 8.24
N GLU A 742 50.61 -9.96 8.80
CA GLU A 742 50.74 -8.67 9.56
C GLU A 742 50.57 -7.46 8.63
N ASP A 743 50.93 -7.61 7.36
CA ASP A 743 50.71 -6.64 6.28
C ASP A 743 49.23 -6.56 5.81
N GLY A 744 48.40 -7.43 6.35
CA GLY A 744 47.02 -7.52 5.99
C GLY A 744 46.73 -8.37 4.75
N VAL A 745 47.73 -8.86 4.05
CA VAL A 745 47.59 -9.72 2.86
C VAL A 745 47.10 -11.09 3.25
N LEU A 746 46.20 -11.67 2.44
CA LEU A 746 45.71 -13.04 2.64
C LEU A 746 46.71 -14.03 2.03
N ASP A 747 47.09 -15.01 2.80
CA ASP A 747 47.96 -16.11 2.41
C ASP A 747 47.28 -17.45 2.66
N VAL A 748 47.62 -18.46 1.83
CA VAL A 748 47.04 -19.81 1.94
C VAL A 748 48.14 -20.80 2.28
N VAL A 749 48.12 -21.29 3.49
CA VAL A 749 49.01 -22.33 3.97
C VAL A 749 48.39 -23.69 3.62
N LYS A 750 49.12 -24.54 2.92
CA LYS A 750 48.72 -25.91 2.61
C LYS A 750 49.32 -26.85 3.65
N VAL A 751 48.48 -27.72 4.18
CA VAL A 751 48.86 -28.68 5.22
C VAL A 751 48.36 -30.07 4.83
N ARG A 752 49.17 -31.07 4.97
CA ARG A 752 48.78 -32.44 4.77
C ARG A 752 49.16 -33.28 6.00
N LEU A 753 48.46 -34.37 6.20
CA LEU A 753 48.83 -35.36 7.21
C LEU A 753 50.06 -36.09 6.75
N SER A 754 51.05 -36.29 7.63
CA SER A 754 52.29 -37.04 7.32
C SER A 754 51.96 -38.51 7.04
N GLU A 755 52.90 -39.22 6.38
CA GLU A 755 52.72 -40.63 6.05
C GLU A 755 52.52 -41.55 7.27
N ASP A 756 53.00 -41.13 8.44
CA ASP A 756 52.80 -41.83 9.70
C ASP A 756 51.45 -41.45 10.42
N GLU A 757 50.63 -40.64 9.82
CA GLU A 757 49.33 -40.13 10.34
C GLU A 757 49.42 -39.42 11.71
N LYS A 758 50.61 -39.02 12.15
CA LYS A 758 50.80 -38.41 13.49
C LYS A 758 51.07 -36.93 13.49
N ASN A 759 51.55 -36.39 12.39
CA ASN A 759 51.97 -34.97 12.31
C ASN A 759 51.34 -34.26 11.09
N LEU A 760 51.24 -32.93 11.19
CA LEU A 760 50.82 -32.09 10.08
C LEU A 760 52.08 -31.48 9.42
N GLU A 761 52.25 -31.74 8.12
CA GLU A 761 53.30 -31.15 7.30
C GLU A 761 52.80 -29.93 6.55
N VAL A 762 53.54 -28.83 6.62
CA VAL A 762 53.30 -27.63 5.84
C VAL A 762 54.01 -27.81 4.47
N LEU A 763 53.23 -27.63 3.39
CA LEU A 763 53.67 -27.82 2.01
C LEU A 763 54.12 -26.51 1.36
#